data_24e6848ca8fc5dad0e2d4a126f4a3220
#
_entry.id   24e6848ca8fc5dad0e2d4a126f4a3220
#
_cell.length_a   1.000
_cell.length_b   1.000
_cell.length_c   1.000
_cell.angle_alpha   90.00
_cell.angle_beta   90.00
_cell.angle_gamma   90.00
#
_symmetry.space_group_name_H-M   'P 1'
#
loop_
_entity.id
_entity.type
_entity.pdbx_description
1 polymer ?
#
loop_
_entity_poly.entity_id
_entity_poly.type
_entity_poly.pdbx_seq_one_letter_code
_entity_poly.pdbx_strand_id
1 'polypeptide(L)'
;MVRPWLGCLFSVLITLVFFYLYLFLNVPSMETGTPEKPENIPSITIDVLKNNLQKLSANKQLSNNRSEVKCELVQIAMVCAGYNSTFSLVTVVKSILYHRTKPLHFHLIVDEIAKRTLITLFKTWDLPSVQVSYYRAEKWVPKVSWIPNRHYSGVYGLLKLILPEAMGERKILVLDTDVTILNDVTILWKMFEKFNPNQTLGLVENQSRWYLKSFLYGQQPWPALGKGFNTGVMLMHLHRLRVSKFRDLWVTTTKRVLGSIQETTLADQDIINAVIKEHPDIVARIDCTWNVQLSDHATSESCYQKGNRLNIIHWNSPRKQDVNNKYADEFLKWHRMFLEMDGNLLRKRLFGCDNRKNVLIYDESDSCREFTKGARMMYRTHYFILEYEYNIFMPTDVVLATQCSIERVPLLEELSKHWPGTISVALYLTDAEVQNFLGYIRGSSELRKRKNIAYHVVYKEGELYPINYLRNIAMSYVSTPYIFQLDVDFLPQYGLYENIMKHIKELTIQKRIHNVALIVPAFETERYRFKFPVDKEELLKFLRRGILYTFRYHVWTQGHAATNYSLWKNATEPYEVSWEPDFEPYIIVPKIAPKYDTRFIGFGWNKVSYITHLTALDYKFIVLPDCFIIHRPHAPSLDIGKFRTDSIYRRCLKKLKDNFVDELIRKYGTNALSKLNRIITKDEKIVGPANKSH
;
A
#
# COMPACT_ATOMS: atom_id res chain seq x y z
N MET A 1 55.55 -10.23 13.40
CA MET A 1 54.72 -8.99 13.46
C MET A 1 53.26 -9.41 13.44
N VAL A 2 52.65 -9.62 14.61
CA VAL A 2 51.26 -10.11 14.73
C VAL A 2 50.53 -9.25 15.74
N ARG A 3 49.51 -8.55 15.25
CA ARG A 3 48.24 -8.11 15.85
C ARG A 3 48.18 -7.05 16.96
N PRO A 4 47.73 -5.82 16.59
CA PRO A 4 47.07 -4.91 17.56
C PRO A 4 45.53 -4.90 17.47
N TRP A 5 44.89 -5.66 16.57
CA TRP A 5 43.42 -5.53 16.32
C TRP A 5 42.51 -6.32 17.27
N LEU A 6 43.02 -7.36 17.97
CA LEU A 6 42.19 -8.10 18.92
C LEU A 6 41.95 -7.35 20.25
N GLY A 7 42.84 -6.46 20.63
CA GLY A 7 42.70 -5.67 21.87
C GLY A 7 41.57 -4.64 21.82
N CYS A 8 41.35 -4.00 20.66
CA CYS A 8 40.27 -3.01 20.48
C CYS A 8 38.87 -3.67 20.47
N LEU A 9 38.71 -4.84 19.84
CA LEU A 9 37.43 -5.57 19.84
C LEU A 9 37.03 -6.06 21.24
N PHE A 10 37.98 -6.51 22.05
CA PHE A 10 37.71 -6.94 23.43
C PHE A 10 37.34 -5.75 24.33
N SER A 11 37.95 -4.57 24.14
CA SER A 11 37.63 -3.34 24.89
C SER A 11 36.23 -2.82 24.56
N VAL A 12 35.84 -2.84 23.29
CA VAL A 12 34.48 -2.41 22.86
C VAL A 12 33.41 -3.36 23.38
N LEU A 13 33.67 -4.66 23.38
CA LEU A 13 32.72 -5.67 23.92
C LEU A 13 32.51 -5.50 25.43
N ILE A 14 33.59 -5.26 26.18
CA ILE A 14 33.54 -5.01 27.64
C ILE A 14 32.76 -3.73 27.93
N THR A 15 32.98 -2.66 27.18
CA THR A 15 32.23 -1.39 27.37
C THR A 15 30.74 -1.55 27.06
N LEU A 16 30.37 -2.32 26.05
CA LEU A 16 28.98 -2.62 25.73
C LEU A 16 28.30 -3.46 26.82
N VAL A 17 28.99 -4.43 27.40
CA VAL A 17 28.48 -5.25 28.50
C VAL A 17 28.28 -4.41 29.77
N PHE A 18 29.23 -3.52 30.12
CA PHE A 18 29.07 -2.60 31.24
C PHE A 18 27.95 -1.57 31.03
N PHE A 19 27.77 -1.08 29.81
CA PHE A 19 26.68 -0.18 29.47
C PHE A 19 25.30 -0.89 29.57
N TYR A 20 25.23 -2.14 29.16
CA TYR A 20 24.02 -2.95 29.29
C TYR A 20 23.69 -3.27 30.76
N LEU A 21 24.68 -3.61 31.57
CA LEU A 21 24.56 -3.80 33.02
C LEU A 21 24.15 -2.50 33.74
N TYR A 22 24.68 -1.36 33.36
CA TYR A 22 24.33 -0.06 33.91
C TYR A 22 22.85 0.29 33.64
N LEU A 23 22.34 0.00 32.44
CA LEU A 23 20.93 0.19 32.10
C LEU A 23 20.00 -0.76 32.88
N PHE A 24 20.48 -1.97 33.22
CA PHE A 24 19.68 -2.95 33.98
C PHE A 24 19.65 -2.67 35.48
N LEU A 25 20.68 -2.05 36.03
CA LEU A 25 20.79 -1.77 37.48
C LEU A 25 20.15 -0.44 37.92
N ASN A 26 19.81 0.44 36.98
CA ASN A 26 19.22 1.77 37.26
C ASN A 26 17.71 1.86 36.90
N VAL A 27 16.97 0.75 36.94
CA VAL A 27 15.50 0.81 36.88
C VAL A 27 14.99 1.11 38.28
N PRO A 28 14.29 2.25 38.52
CA PRO A 28 13.70 2.52 39.83
C PRO A 28 12.65 1.45 40.17
N SER A 29 12.81 0.83 41.32
CA SER A 29 11.78 -0.09 41.88
C SER A 29 10.52 0.70 42.18
N MET A 30 9.41 0.35 41.50
CA MET A 30 8.08 0.79 41.92
C MET A 30 7.70 0.10 43.23
N GLU A 31 7.51 0.87 44.27
CA GLU A 31 6.96 0.40 45.55
C GLU A 31 5.53 -0.11 45.37
N THR A 32 5.30 -1.34 45.85
CA THR A 32 3.98 -1.97 45.89
C THR A 32 3.16 -1.33 47.02
N GLY A 33 2.28 -0.43 46.63
CA GLY A 33 1.22 0.09 47.54
C GLY A 33 0.14 -0.99 47.77
N THR A 34 -0.18 -1.20 49.03
CA THR A 34 -1.25 -2.07 49.51
C THR A 34 -2.62 -1.55 49.06
N PRO A 35 -3.60 -2.43 48.72
CA PRO A 35 -4.92 -1.98 48.27
C PRO A 35 -5.78 -1.47 49.43
N GLU A 36 -6.16 -0.21 49.36
CA GLU A 36 -7.22 0.37 50.20
C GLU A 36 -8.61 -0.14 49.82
N LYS A 37 -9.48 -0.33 50.80
CA LYS A 37 -10.86 -0.79 50.66
C LYS A 37 -11.69 0.24 49.87
N PRO A 38 -12.67 -0.17 49.06
CA PRO A 38 -13.55 0.74 48.36
C PRO A 38 -14.51 1.46 49.27
N GLU A 39 -14.48 2.79 49.29
CA GLU A 39 -15.51 3.63 49.90
C GLU A 39 -16.78 3.65 49.04
N ASN A 40 -17.90 3.79 49.71
CA ASN A 40 -19.27 3.73 49.24
C ASN A 40 -19.57 4.67 48.06
N ILE A 41 -20.05 4.12 46.95
CA ILE A 41 -20.65 4.87 45.85
C ILE A 41 -22.08 5.27 46.24
N PRO A 42 -22.46 6.58 46.19
CA PRO A 42 -23.84 6.98 46.42
C PRO A 42 -24.75 6.55 45.28
N SER A 43 -25.89 5.97 45.59
CA SER A 43 -26.95 5.62 44.65
C SER A 43 -27.46 6.85 43.91
N ILE A 44 -27.21 6.89 42.60
CA ILE A 44 -27.75 7.93 41.71
C ILE A 44 -29.25 7.67 41.53
N THR A 45 -30.08 8.56 42.04
CA THR A 45 -31.54 8.49 41.92
C THR A 45 -32.00 8.68 40.46
N ILE A 46 -33.08 7.95 40.10
CA ILE A 46 -33.70 7.93 38.75
C ILE A 46 -34.06 9.34 38.23
N ASP A 47 -34.23 10.31 39.10
CA ASP A 47 -34.55 11.71 38.72
C ASP A 47 -33.39 12.47 38.11
N VAL A 48 -32.12 12.12 38.43
CA VAL A 48 -30.94 12.70 37.78
C VAL A 48 -30.80 12.19 36.34
N LEU A 49 -31.16 10.95 36.08
CA LEU A 49 -31.19 10.37 34.74
C LEU A 49 -32.29 10.99 33.86
N LYS A 50 -33.49 11.24 34.41
CA LYS A 50 -34.58 11.92 33.70
C LYS A 50 -34.24 13.37 33.34
N ASN A 51 -33.61 14.12 34.23
CA ASN A 51 -33.17 15.49 33.96
C ASN A 51 -32.03 15.57 32.90
N ASN A 52 -31.13 14.58 32.89
CA ASN A 52 -30.07 14.50 31.87
C ASN A 52 -30.64 14.09 30.50
N LEU A 53 -31.65 13.22 30.45
CA LEU A 53 -32.33 12.86 29.19
C LEU A 53 -33.15 14.04 28.62
N GLN A 54 -33.78 14.86 29.46
CA GLN A 54 -34.47 16.07 29.02
C GLN A 54 -33.49 17.15 28.52
N LYS A 55 -32.30 17.31 29.13
CA LYS A 55 -31.23 18.18 28.61
C LYS A 55 -30.64 17.67 27.29
N LEU A 56 -30.56 16.36 27.12
CA LEU A 56 -30.12 15.77 25.83
C LEU A 56 -31.16 15.94 24.72
N SER A 57 -32.47 15.89 25.03
CA SER A 57 -33.53 16.15 24.05
C SER A 57 -33.62 17.64 23.66
N ALA A 58 -33.45 18.56 24.62
CA ALA A 58 -33.38 20.00 24.37
C ALA A 58 -32.14 20.37 23.49
N ASN A 59 -30.98 19.76 23.75
CA ASN A 59 -29.81 19.94 22.91
C ASN A 59 -29.97 19.33 21.51
N LYS A 60 -30.85 18.35 21.31
CA LYS A 60 -31.15 17.78 19.98
C LYS A 60 -32.02 18.72 19.13
N GLN A 61 -32.87 19.54 19.73
CA GLN A 61 -33.67 20.56 19.02
C GLN A 61 -32.82 21.81 18.66
N LEU A 62 -31.78 22.13 19.44
CA LEU A 62 -30.83 23.21 19.11
C LEU A 62 -29.82 22.81 18.04
N SER A 63 -29.65 21.53 17.73
CA SER A 63 -28.72 21.07 16.69
C SER A 63 -29.26 21.12 15.28
N ASN A 64 -30.59 21.33 15.10
CA ASN A 64 -31.22 21.39 13.77
C ASN A 64 -31.11 22.76 13.07
N ASN A 65 -30.56 23.79 13.72
CA ASN A 65 -30.33 25.12 13.12
C ASN A 65 -28.83 25.46 12.97
N ARG A 66 -27.92 24.48 12.98
CA ARG A 66 -26.57 24.73 12.49
C ARG A 66 -26.62 24.72 10.96
N SER A 67 -26.62 25.91 10.35
CA SER A 67 -26.27 26.10 8.96
C SER A 67 -25.03 25.21 8.66
N GLU A 68 -25.15 24.33 7.67
CA GLU A 68 -24.01 23.53 7.19
C GLU A 68 -22.86 24.50 6.89
N VAL A 69 -21.83 24.49 7.71
CA VAL A 69 -20.62 25.25 7.45
C VAL A 69 -19.97 24.61 6.22
N LYS A 70 -20.28 25.17 5.06
CA LYS A 70 -19.69 24.74 3.79
C LYS A 70 -18.20 25.05 3.85
N CYS A 71 -17.37 24.04 4.10
CA CYS A 71 -15.94 24.23 4.15
C CYS A 71 -15.40 24.73 2.81
N GLU A 72 -14.54 25.75 2.84
CA GLU A 72 -13.86 26.26 1.66
C GLU A 72 -13.02 25.14 1.02
N LEU A 73 -13.18 24.94 -0.29
CA LEU A 73 -12.47 23.95 -1.09
C LEU A 73 -11.22 24.60 -1.69
N VAL A 74 -10.05 24.09 -1.33
CA VAL A 74 -8.76 24.56 -1.87
C VAL A 74 -8.53 23.92 -3.23
N GLN A 75 -8.37 24.75 -4.27
CA GLN A 75 -8.14 24.33 -5.65
C GLN A 75 -6.63 24.29 -5.94
N ILE A 76 -6.10 23.15 -6.37
CA ILE A 76 -4.66 22.96 -6.63
C ILE A 76 -4.46 22.41 -8.05
N ALA A 77 -3.64 23.10 -8.86
CA ALA A 77 -3.29 22.65 -10.20
C ALA A 77 -1.85 22.16 -10.28
N MET A 78 -1.64 21.10 -11.04
CA MET A 78 -0.30 20.58 -11.37
C MET A 78 -0.28 20.06 -12.81
N VAL A 79 0.87 20.20 -13.46
CA VAL A 79 1.13 19.63 -14.80
C VAL A 79 2.05 18.44 -14.63
N CYS A 80 1.68 17.28 -15.16
CA CYS A 80 2.42 16.03 -14.99
C CYS A 80 2.38 15.19 -16.26
N ALA A 81 3.55 14.87 -16.81
CA ALA A 81 3.69 14.05 -17.99
C ALA A 81 4.83 13.03 -17.83
N GLY A 82 4.58 11.77 -18.24
CA GLY A 82 5.52 10.66 -18.17
C GLY A 82 5.72 10.08 -16.76
N TYR A 83 6.48 8.99 -16.69
CA TYR A 83 6.68 8.23 -15.45
C TYR A 83 7.41 9.01 -14.35
N ASN A 84 8.50 9.68 -14.67
CA ASN A 84 9.33 10.36 -13.67
C ASN A 84 8.58 11.51 -12.99
N SER A 85 7.84 12.32 -13.78
CA SER A 85 7.01 13.40 -13.26
C SER A 85 5.87 12.85 -12.40
N THR A 86 5.26 11.73 -12.81
CA THR A 86 4.20 11.07 -12.04
C THR A 86 4.71 10.56 -10.70
N PHE A 87 5.88 9.95 -10.66
CA PHE A 87 6.51 9.49 -9.43
C PHE A 87 6.77 10.64 -8.45
N SER A 88 7.33 11.74 -8.93
CA SER A 88 7.56 12.95 -8.13
C SER A 88 6.24 13.53 -7.61
N LEU A 89 5.21 13.65 -8.47
CA LEU A 89 3.90 14.17 -8.11
C LEU A 89 3.24 13.36 -6.98
N VAL A 90 3.40 12.04 -6.95
CA VAL A 90 2.87 11.20 -5.85
C VAL A 90 3.41 11.66 -4.49
N THR A 91 4.70 11.97 -4.39
CA THR A 91 5.32 12.46 -3.16
C THR A 91 4.77 13.84 -2.77
N VAL A 92 4.59 14.75 -3.73
CA VAL A 92 3.96 16.06 -3.50
C VAL A 92 2.56 15.90 -2.96
N VAL A 93 1.73 15.10 -3.62
CA VAL A 93 0.33 14.85 -3.19
C VAL A 93 0.29 14.26 -1.79
N LYS A 94 1.14 13.29 -1.46
CA LYS A 94 1.23 12.74 -0.10
C LYS A 94 1.55 13.83 0.92
N SER A 95 2.51 14.71 0.66
CA SER A 95 2.88 15.79 1.56
C SER A 95 1.75 16.82 1.76
N ILE A 96 1.00 17.16 0.72
CA ILE A 96 -0.20 18.01 0.81
C ILE A 96 -1.27 17.35 1.67
N LEU A 97 -1.59 16.09 1.38
CA LEU A 97 -2.65 15.34 2.07
C LEU A 97 -2.35 15.14 3.56
N TYR A 98 -1.08 14.97 3.92
CA TYR A 98 -0.65 14.85 5.31
C TYR A 98 -0.93 16.12 6.12
N HIS A 99 -0.64 17.30 5.55
CA HIS A 99 -0.77 18.57 6.26
C HIS A 99 -2.17 19.22 6.15
N ARG A 100 -3.05 18.73 5.26
CA ARG A 100 -4.34 19.37 4.98
C ARG A 100 -5.25 19.49 6.19
N THR A 101 -5.94 20.62 6.29
CA THR A 101 -7.06 20.86 7.24
C THR A 101 -8.38 21.16 6.54
N LYS A 102 -8.38 21.38 5.22
CA LYS A 102 -9.55 21.67 4.42
C LYS A 102 -9.72 20.68 3.26
N PRO A 103 -10.94 20.54 2.70
CA PRO A 103 -11.17 19.78 1.49
C PRO A 103 -10.30 20.29 0.33
N LEU A 104 -9.85 19.37 -0.52
CA LEU A 104 -8.96 19.66 -1.63
C LEU A 104 -9.57 19.23 -2.96
N HIS A 105 -9.32 20.01 -4.01
CA HIS A 105 -9.61 19.63 -5.38
C HIS A 105 -8.33 19.75 -6.22
N PHE A 106 -7.83 18.61 -6.70
CA PHE A 106 -6.68 18.56 -7.59
C PHE A 106 -7.12 18.66 -9.05
N HIS A 107 -6.54 19.59 -9.77
CA HIS A 107 -6.70 19.80 -11.22
C HIS A 107 -5.40 19.38 -11.89
N LEU A 108 -5.39 18.22 -12.52
CA LEU A 108 -4.18 17.61 -13.08
C LEU A 108 -4.21 17.68 -14.60
N ILE A 109 -3.30 18.47 -15.20
CA ILE A 109 -3.05 18.42 -16.64
C ILE A 109 -2.05 17.28 -16.88
N VAL A 110 -2.49 16.23 -17.57
CA VAL A 110 -1.77 14.96 -17.66
C VAL A 110 -1.73 14.41 -19.08
N ASP A 111 -0.64 13.70 -19.39
CA ASP A 111 -0.60 12.78 -20.54
C ASP A 111 -1.31 11.45 -20.18
N GLU A 112 -1.44 10.54 -21.14
CA GLU A 112 -2.15 9.28 -20.94
C GLU A 112 -1.45 8.36 -19.92
N ILE A 113 -0.10 8.41 -19.85
CA ILE A 113 0.70 7.60 -18.91
C ILE A 113 0.43 8.05 -17.46
N ALA A 114 0.60 9.35 -17.20
CA ALA A 114 0.35 9.94 -15.89
C ALA A 114 -1.12 9.75 -15.46
N LYS A 115 -2.06 9.95 -16.40
CA LYS A 115 -3.50 9.82 -16.13
C LYS A 115 -3.86 8.43 -15.62
N ARG A 116 -3.43 7.35 -16.30
CA ARG A 116 -3.73 5.97 -15.90
C ARG A 116 -3.20 5.67 -14.50
N THR A 117 -1.95 6.04 -14.25
CA THR A 117 -1.31 5.83 -12.94
C THR A 117 -2.03 6.58 -11.84
N LEU A 118 -2.32 7.86 -12.03
CA LEU A 118 -2.93 8.71 -11.00
C LEU A 118 -4.39 8.37 -10.74
N ILE A 119 -5.18 8.00 -11.76
CA ILE A 119 -6.56 7.52 -11.56
C ILE A 119 -6.56 6.29 -10.64
N THR A 120 -5.70 5.31 -10.93
CA THR A 120 -5.59 4.10 -10.12
C THR A 120 -5.16 4.43 -8.69
N LEU A 121 -4.18 5.29 -8.53
CA LEU A 121 -3.64 5.69 -7.23
C LEU A 121 -4.73 6.37 -6.36
N PHE A 122 -5.37 7.42 -6.86
CA PHE A 122 -6.41 8.11 -6.10
C PHE A 122 -7.63 7.22 -5.80
N LYS A 123 -8.01 6.35 -6.73
CA LYS A 123 -9.07 5.36 -6.51
C LYS A 123 -8.71 4.37 -5.39
N THR A 124 -7.46 3.89 -5.36
CA THR A 124 -7.02 2.94 -4.33
C THR A 124 -6.81 3.60 -2.98
N TRP A 125 -6.43 4.86 -2.92
CA TRP A 125 -6.30 5.60 -1.66
C TRP A 125 -7.65 5.89 -1.00
N ASP A 126 -8.73 6.03 -1.77
CA ASP A 126 -10.09 6.31 -1.26
C ASP A 126 -10.12 7.44 -0.22
N LEU A 127 -9.66 8.62 -0.62
CA LEU A 127 -9.42 9.74 0.28
C LEU A 127 -10.71 10.53 0.56
N PRO A 128 -11.11 10.71 1.82
CA PRO A 128 -12.26 11.55 2.15
C PRO A 128 -11.99 13.03 1.84
N SER A 129 -13.01 13.74 1.38
CA SER A 129 -12.94 15.20 1.11
C SER A 129 -11.83 15.63 0.13
N VAL A 130 -11.52 14.76 -0.84
CA VAL A 130 -10.59 15.01 -1.96
C VAL A 130 -11.31 14.77 -3.27
N GLN A 131 -11.23 15.76 -4.17
CA GLN A 131 -11.71 15.68 -5.54
C GLN A 131 -10.51 15.72 -6.49
N VAL A 132 -10.62 15.07 -7.65
CA VAL A 132 -9.57 15.09 -8.68
C VAL A 132 -10.19 15.21 -10.05
N SER A 133 -9.77 16.24 -10.80
CA SER A 133 -10.14 16.46 -12.20
C SER A 133 -8.93 16.30 -13.10
N TYR A 134 -9.09 15.56 -14.20
CA TYR A 134 -8.02 15.28 -15.15
C TYR A 134 -8.26 16.01 -16.46
N TYR A 135 -7.25 16.77 -16.92
CA TYR A 135 -7.26 17.51 -18.18
C TYR A 135 -6.23 16.91 -19.11
N ARG A 136 -6.63 16.55 -20.32
CA ARG A 136 -5.71 15.96 -21.32
C ARG A 136 -4.74 17.01 -21.83
N ALA A 137 -3.46 16.82 -21.64
CA ALA A 137 -2.40 17.75 -22.05
C ALA A 137 -2.37 17.96 -23.55
N GLU A 138 -2.64 16.91 -24.34
CA GLU A 138 -2.63 16.96 -25.81
C GLU A 138 -3.59 18.00 -26.39
N LYS A 139 -4.70 18.28 -25.70
CA LYS A 139 -5.65 19.32 -26.10
C LYS A 139 -5.05 20.73 -26.05
N TRP A 140 -4.08 20.94 -25.15
CA TRP A 140 -3.55 22.26 -24.81
C TRP A 140 -2.14 22.51 -25.38
N VAL A 141 -1.37 21.48 -25.66
CA VAL A 141 -0.03 21.54 -26.25
C VAL A 141 0.01 22.42 -27.52
N PRO A 142 -0.95 22.34 -28.48
CA PRO A 142 -0.90 23.16 -29.69
C PRO A 142 -0.95 24.67 -29.42
N LYS A 143 -1.46 25.10 -28.26
CA LYS A 143 -1.54 26.53 -27.93
C LYS A 143 -0.21 27.15 -27.52
N VAL A 144 0.77 26.33 -27.12
CA VAL A 144 2.09 26.77 -26.62
C VAL A 144 3.27 26.18 -27.40
N SER A 145 3.06 25.17 -28.24
CA SER A 145 4.11 24.49 -29.01
C SER A 145 4.86 25.38 -30.01
N TRP A 146 4.33 26.55 -30.35
CA TRP A 146 4.99 27.53 -31.18
C TRP A 146 6.14 28.28 -30.49
N ILE A 147 6.29 28.12 -29.14
CA ILE A 147 7.30 28.79 -28.33
C ILE A 147 8.55 27.88 -28.30
N PRO A 148 9.69 28.33 -28.84
CA PRO A 148 10.96 27.60 -28.70
C PRO A 148 11.36 27.52 -27.24
N ASN A 149 11.62 26.29 -26.75
CA ASN A 149 11.89 26.05 -25.34
C ASN A 149 12.97 24.99 -25.14
N ARG A 150 14.05 25.37 -24.47
CA ARG A 150 15.20 24.49 -24.16
C ARG A 150 15.10 23.80 -22.79
N HIS A 151 14.11 24.17 -21.97
CA HIS A 151 13.96 23.61 -20.64
C HIS A 151 13.67 22.10 -20.72
N TYR A 152 14.22 21.33 -19.78
CA TYR A 152 14.10 19.85 -19.74
C TYR A 152 12.63 19.36 -19.60
N SER A 153 11.70 20.19 -19.12
CA SER A 153 10.27 19.87 -19.08
C SER A 153 9.61 19.91 -20.46
N GLY A 154 10.31 20.37 -21.49
CA GLY A 154 9.77 20.50 -22.84
C GLY A 154 8.52 21.37 -22.89
N VAL A 155 7.61 21.05 -23.81
CA VAL A 155 6.36 21.80 -24.02
C VAL A 155 5.42 21.75 -22.81
N TYR A 156 5.53 20.73 -21.96
CA TYR A 156 4.67 20.59 -20.77
C TYR A 156 4.95 21.66 -19.72
N GLY A 157 6.19 22.17 -19.61
CA GLY A 157 6.51 23.29 -18.73
C GLY A 157 5.77 24.57 -19.07
N LEU A 158 5.38 24.77 -20.35
CA LEU A 158 4.63 25.94 -20.82
C LEU A 158 3.13 25.87 -20.51
N LEU A 159 2.60 24.70 -20.11
CA LEU A 159 1.15 24.51 -19.92
C LEU A 159 0.56 25.29 -18.74
N LYS A 160 1.37 25.84 -17.84
CA LYS A 160 0.86 26.76 -16.80
C LYS A 160 0.30 28.06 -17.38
N LEU A 161 0.78 28.48 -18.54
CA LEU A 161 0.31 29.70 -19.23
C LEU A 161 -1.16 29.61 -19.65
N ILE A 162 -1.66 28.40 -19.90
CA ILE A 162 -3.03 28.20 -20.39
C ILE A 162 -4.05 27.91 -19.28
N LEU A 163 -3.63 27.85 -18.01
CA LEU A 163 -4.54 27.56 -16.90
C LEU A 163 -5.76 28.47 -16.84
N PRO A 164 -5.66 29.78 -17.09
CA PRO A 164 -6.83 30.66 -17.12
C PRO A 164 -7.89 30.28 -18.17
N GLU A 165 -7.50 29.63 -19.26
CA GLU A 165 -8.40 29.15 -20.31
C GLU A 165 -8.88 27.71 -20.07
N ALA A 166 -8.04 26.88 -19.48
CA ALA A 166 -8.32 25.46 -19.29
C ALA A 166 -9.29 25.18 -18.14
N MET A 167 -9.36 26.06 -17.15
CA MET A 167 -10.08 25.83 -15.89
C MET A 167 -11.12 26.89 -15.62
N GLY A 168 -12.29 26.49 -15.08
CA GLY A 168 -13.41 27.38 -14.78
C GLY A 168 -13.32 28.09 -13.42
N GLU A 169 -12.43 27.69 -12.56
CA GLU A 169 -12.25 28.16 -11.18
C GLU A 169 -11.92 29.66 -11.14
N ARG A 170 -12.22 30.29 -10.01
CA ARG A 170 -11.88 31.72 -9.81
C ARG A 170 -10.46 31.93 -9.38
N LYS A 171 -9.94 31.02 -8.55
CA LYS A 171 -8.62 31.05 -7.92
C LYS A 171 -8.02 29.65 -7.94
N ILE A 172 -6.70 29.54 -8.04
CA ILE A 172 -6.01 28.26 -8.00
C ILE A 172 -4.60 28.42 -7.44
N LEU A 173 -4.15 27.43 -6.67
CA LEU A 173 -2.76 27.25 -6.26
C LEU A 173 -2.08 26.33 -7.28
N VAL A 174 -1.04 26.79 -7.94
CA VAL A 174 -0.27 26.02 -8.93
C VAL A 174 1.02 25.55 -8.29
N LEU A 175 1.32 24.26 -8.39
CA LEU A 175 2.51 23.63 -7.82
C LEU A 175 3.24 22.83 -8.89
N ASP A 176 4.58 22.87 -8.84
CA ASP A 176 5.42 21.95 -9.58
C ASP A 176 5.43 20.55 -8.96
N THR A 177 5.83 19.55 -9.74
CA THR A 177 5.88 18.14 -9.31
C THR A 177 7.12 17.81 -8.46
N ASP A 178 8.00 18.76 -8.24
CA ASP A 178 9.26 18.63 -7.50
C ASP A 178 9.32 19.51 -6.24
N VAL A 179 8.17 19.69 -5.58
CA VAL A 179 8.09 20.37 -4.29
C VAL A 179 7.84 19.36 -3.15
N THR A 180 8.19 19.75 -1.92
CA THR A 180 7.84 19.01 -0.69
C THR A 180 7.13 19.97 0.25
N ILE A 181 5.89 19.65 0.60
CA ILE A 181 5.05 20.47 1.45
C ILE A 181 5.32 20.13 2.92
N LEU A 182 5.61 21.14 3.75
CA LEU A 182 5.91 21.00 5.18
C LEU A 182 4.87 21.69 6.07
N ASN A 183 3.87 22.35 5.48
CA ASN A 183 2.79 23.02 6.22
C ASN A 183 1.48 22.97 5.44
N ASP A 184 0.36 23.33 6.09
CA ASP A 184 -0.94 23.35 5.45
C ASP A 184 -1.02 24.42 4.34
N VAL A 185 -1.28 23.99 3.12
CA VAL A 185 -1.46 24.86 1.94
C VAL A 185 -2.66 25.79 2.06
N THR A 186 -3.58 25.54 2.99
CA THR A 186 -4.71 26.44 3.30
C THR A 186 -4.21 27.80 3.79
N ILE A 187 -3.06 27.86 4.47
CA ILE A 187 -2.45 29.10 4.94
C ILE A 187 -2.00 29.94 3.74
N LEU A 188 -1.39 29.30 2.73
CA LEU A 188 -0.99 29.96 1.50
C LEU A 188 -2.24 30.42 0.70
N TRP A 189 -3.27 29.56 0.63
CA TRP A 189 -4.55 29.87 -0.04
C TRP A 189 -5.20 31.14 0.50
N LYS A 190 -5.19 31.37 1.80
CA LYS A 190 -5.72 32.58 2.44
C LYS A 190 -5.01 33.87 2.00
N MET A 191 -3.82 33.79 1.42
CA MET A 191 -3.13 34.98 0.92
C MET A 191 -3.85 35.67 -0.23
N PHE A 192 -4.76 34.98 -0.94
CA PHE A 192 -5.64 35.63 -1.91
C PHE A 192 -6.49 36.76 -1.32
N GLU A 193 -6.79 36.73 -0.03
CA GLU A 193 -7.56 37.76 0.68
C GLU A 193 -6.76 39.06 0.81
N LYS A 194 -5.44 39.00 0.72
CA LYS A 194 -4.53 40.13 0.80
C LYS A 194 -4.21 40.75 -0.56
N PHE A 195 -4.71 40.18 -1.66
CA PHE A 195 -4.46 40.70 -2.99
C PHE A 195 -5.25 42.00 -3.21
N ASN A 196 -4.54 43.06 -3.61
CA ASN A 196 -5.21 44.27 -4.09
C ASN A 196 -5.96 44.03 -5.43
N PRO A 197 -6.79 44.93 -5.89
CA PRO A 197 -7.60 44.71 -7.12
C PRO A 197 -6.80 44.37 -8.37
N ASN A 198 -5.59 44.91 -8.53
CA ASN A 198 -4.74 44.71 -9.72
C ASN A 198 -3.95 43.38 -9.64
N GLN A 199 -3.69 42.89 -8.45
CA GLN A 199 -2.90 41.66 -8.26
C GLN A 199 -3.65 40.41 -8.73
N THR A 200 -3.01 39.67 -9.61
CA THR A 200 -3.54 38.48 -10.23
C THR A 200 -2.67 37.24 -9.98
N LEU A 201 -1.39 37.47 -9.71
CA LEU A 201 -0.38 36.45 -9.43
C LEU A 201 0.23 36.66 -8.05
N GLY A 202 0.43 35.58 -7.28
CA GLY A 202 1.21 35.59 -6.06
C GLY A 202 2.44 34.68 -6.23
N LEU A 203 3.64 35.22 -6.06
CA LEU A 203 4.88 34.54 -6.36
C LEU A 203 5.97 34.86 -5.35
N VAL A 204 6.88 33.89 -5.14
CA VAL A 204 8.12 34.09 -4.39
C VAL A 204 9.23 34.57 -5.31
N GLU A 205 10.00 35.56 -4.86
CA GLU A 205 11.16 36.07 -5.60
C GLU A 205 12.18 34.94 -5.86
N ASN A 206 12.79 34.98 -7.04
CA ASN A 206 13.80 34.00 -7.42
C ASN A 206 15.04 34.12 -6.50
N GLN A 207 15.47 32.99 -5.93
CA GLN A 207 16.58 32.93 -4.98
C GLN A 207 17.93 32.66 -5.66
N SER A 208 17.98 32.78 -6.97
CA SER A 208 19.25 32.77 -7.75
C SER A 208 19.49 34.12 -8.44
N ARG A 209 20.72 34.35 -8.92
CA ARG A 209 21.05 35.50 -9.74
C ARG A 209 20.80 35.30 -11.24
N TRP A 210 19.97 34.33 -11.63
CA TRP A 210 19.78 33.94 -13.03
C TRP A 210 19.46 35.14 -13.93
N TYR A 211 18.46 35.94 -13.57
CA TYR A 211 18.03 37.10 -14.37
C TYR A 211 18.93 38.35 -14.21
N LEU A 212 19.88 38.34 -13.28
CA LEU A 212 20.82 39.44 -13.05
C LEU A 212 22.15 39.24 -13.78
N LYS A 213 22.42 38.09 -14.38
CA LYS A 213 23.65 37.79 -15.12
C LYS A 213 23.69 38.59 -16.40
N SER A 214 24.58 39.57 -16.48
CA SER A 214 24.95 40.19 -17.76
C SER A 214 25.94 39.27 -18.48
N PHE A 215 25.79 39.07 -19.78
CA PHE A 215 26.64 38.55 -20.88
C PHE A 215 27.84 37.59 -20.57
N LEU A 216 28.19 37.26 -19.34
CA LEU A 216 29.41 36.49 -18.99
C LEU A 216 29.40 35.02 -19.51
N TYR A 217 28.27 34.50 -20.02
CA TYR A 217 28.15 33.13 -20.53
C TYR A 217 27.48 33.05 -21.92
N GLY A 218 27.54 34.14 -22.68
CA GLY A 218 27.07 34.12 -24.08
C GLY A 218 25.59 34.06 -24.34
N GLN A 219 24.73 34.03 -23.29
CA GLN A 219 23.26 34.03 -23.41
C GLN A 219 22.69 35.21 -22.64
N GLN A 220 21.85 36.00 -23.31
CA GLN A 220 21.07 37.06 -22.68
C GLN A 220 19.90 36.43 -21.89
N PRO A 221 19.76 36.72 -20.57
CA PRO A 221 18.60 36.24 -19.84
C PRO A 221 17.32 36.95 -20.27
N TRP A 222 16.19 36.26 -20.14
CA TRP A 222 14.88 36.85 -20.38
C TRP A 222 14.65 38.07 -19.51
N PRO A 223 13.84 39.04 -19.95
CA PRO A 223 13.53 40.21 -19.15
C PRO A 223 12.82 39.84 -17.85
N ALA A 224 13.25 40.41 -16.71
CA ALA A 224 12.61 40.18 -15.41
C ALA A 224 12.67 41.43 -14.55
N LEU A 225 11.79 41.55 -13.55
CA LEU A 225 11.80 42.58 -12.53
C LEU A 225 12.79 42.17 -11.41
N GLY A 226 13.92 42.86 -11.31
CA GLY A 226 14.97 42.51 -10.33
C GLY A 226 15.49 41.07 -10.51
N LYS A 227 15.45 40.28 -9.46
CA LYS A 227 15.84 38.87 -9.51
C LYS A 227 14.83 37.97 -10.25
N GLY A 228 13.66 38.51 -10.60
CA GLY A 228 12.51 37.77 -11.11
C GLY A 228 11.82 36.94 -10.02
N PHE A 229 10.86 36.13 -10.44
CA PHE A 229 10.04 35.28 -9.59
C PHE A 229 10.14 33.82 -10.04
N ASN A 230 10.02 32.89 -9.08
CA ASN A 230 9.98 31.46 -9.37
C ASN A 230 8.52 30.99 -9.48
N THR A 231 8.20 30.21 -10.52
CA THR A 231 6.84 29.77 -10.84
C THR A 231 6.51 28.37 -10.31
N GLY A 232 7.38 27.74 -9.53
CA GLY A 232 7.12 26.40 -8.97
C GLY A 232 6.07 26.37 -7.87
N VAL A 233 5.81 27.52 -7.23
CA VAL A 233 4.69 27.74 -6.31
C VAL A 233 4.04 29.06 -6.68
N MET A 234 2.79 29.03 -7.13
CA MET A 234 2.13 30.21 -7.67
C MET A 234 0.66 30.26 -7.29
N LEU A 235 0.21 31.38 -6.74
CA LEU A 235 -1.20 31.72 -6.59
C LEU A 235 -1.69 32.42 -7.86
N MET A 236 -2.72 31.88 -8.53
CA MET A 236 -3.31 32.48 -9.72
C MET A 236 -4.77 32.84 -9.49
N HIS A 237 -5.12 34.14 -9.63
CA HIS A 237 -6.50 34.57 -9.61
C HIS A 237 -7.09 34.48 -11.03
N LEU A 238 -7.49 33.26 -11.45
CA LEU A 238 -7.87 32.94 -12.85
C LEU A 238 -8.96 33.85 -13.41
N HIS A 239 -9.96 34.22 -12.61
CA HIS A 239 -11.01 35.12 -13.07
C HIS A 239 -10.45 36.50 -13.46
N ARG A 240 -9.58 37.13 -12.64
CA ARG A 240 -8.95 38.41 -12.96
C ARG A 240 -8.03 38.29 -14.19
N LEU A 241 -7.27 37.18 -14.30
CA LEU A 241 -6.41 36.90 -15.47
C LEU A 241 -7.22 36.78 -16.76
N ARG A 242 -8.41 36.18 -16.71
CA ARG A 242 -9.33 36.16 -17.88
C ARG A 242 -9.86 37.54 -18.24
N VAL A 243 -10.25 38.33 -17.25
CA VAL A 243 -10.77 39.71 -17.46
C VAL A 243 -9.67 40.60 -18.02
N SER A 244 -8.44 40.50 -17.54
CA SER A 244 -7.30 41.30 -18.04
C SER A 244 -6.75 40.79 -19.39
N LYS A 245 -7.39 39.78 -20.00
CA LYS A 245 -6.89 39.15 -21.24
C LYS A 245 -5.42 38.74 -21.16
N PHE A 246 -5.03 38.12 -20.04
CA PHE A 246 -3.65 37.70 -19.75
C PHE A 246 -3.02 36.89 -20.89
N ARG A 247 -3.83 36.14 -21.63
CA ARG A 247 -3.36 35.44 -22.84
C ARG A 247 -2.74 36.40 -23.86
N ASP A 248 -3.44 37.44 -24.19
CA ASP A 248 -2.98 38.40 -25.20
C ASP A 248 -1.70 39.10 -24.72
N LEU A 249 -1.60 39.39 -23.42
CA LEU A 249 -0.39 39.96 -22.81
C LEU A 249 0.81 39.02 -22.98
N TRP A 250 0.71 37.76 -22.48
CA TRP A 250 1.87 36.88 -22.54
C TRP A 250 2.23 36.48 -23.99
N VAL A 251 1.26 36.30 -24.89
CA VAL A 251 1.53 36.02 -26.31
C VAL A 251 2.27 37.18 -26.95
N THR A 252 1.83 38.41 -26.77
CA THR A 252 2.45 39.60 -27.35
C THR A 252 3.86 39.82 -26.79
N THR A 253 4.03 39.72 -25.46
CA THR A 253 5.33 39.86 -24.81
C THR A 253 6.29 38.77 -25.27
N THR A 254 5.84 37.48 -25.35
CA THR A 254 6.67 36.38 -25.83
C THR A 254 7.14 36.60 -27.27
N LYS A 255 6.25 36.94 -28.19
CA LYS A 255 6.61 37.22 -29.59
C LYS A 255 7.63 38.34 -29.73
N ARG A 256 7.51 39.40 -28.95
CA ARG A 256 8.42 40.52 -28.95
C ARG A 256 9.81 40.11 -28.41
N VAL A 257 9.84 39.40 -27.28
CA VAL A 257 11.12 38.94 -26.69
C VAL A 257 11.82 37.93 -27.58
N LEU A 258 11.08 37.03 -28.22
CA LEU A 258 11.64 36.07 -29.21
C LEU A 258 12.22 36.76 -30.45
N GLY A 259 11.93 38.01 -30.70
CA GLY A 259 12.59 38.83 -31.72
C GLY A 259 14.09 39.13 -31.40
N SER A 260 14.49 39.05 -30.12
CA SER A 260 15.86 39.29 -29.68
C SER A 260 16.49 38.06 -28.97
N ILE A 261 15.71 37.16 -28.41
CA ILE A 261 16.15 35.96 -27.71
C ILE A 261 15.50 34.75 -28.37
N GLN A 262 16.29 33.79 -28.83
CA GLN A 262 15.84 32.72 -29.72
C GLN A 262 14.87 31.72 -29.05
N GLU A 263 15.01 31.49 -27.74
CA GLU A 263 14.27 30.43 -27.00
C GLU A 263 14.12 30.76 -25.53
N THR A 264 13.17 30.11 -24.83
CA THR A 264 13.09 30.13 -23.38
C THR A 264 14.05 29.08 -22.78
N THR A 265 14.63 29.40 -21.62
CA THR A 265 15.49 28.51 -20.84
C THR A 265 14.83 27.95 -19.58
N LEU A 266 13.87 28.70 -19.04
CA LEU A 266 13.08 28.35 -17.84
C LEU A 266 11.57 28.24 -18.15
N ALA A 267 11.21 27.93 -19.41
CA ALA A 267 9.84 27.70 -19.88
C ALA A 267 8.85 28.84 -19.49
N ASP A 268 7.77 28.50 -18.79
CA ASP A 268 6.74 29.44 -18.33
C ASP A 268 7.30 30.56 -17.43
N GLN A 269 8.34 30.25 -16.63
CA GLN A 269 8.94 31.21 -15.74
C GLN A 269 9.55 32.42 -16.47
N ASP A 270 10.21 32.21 -17.60
CA ASP A 270 10.78 33.28 -18.41
C ASP A 270 9.70 34.22 -18.93
N ILE A 271 8.61 33.64 -19.46
CA ILE A 271 7.50 34.38 -20.05
C ILE A 271 6.75 35.18 -18.99
N ILE A 272 6.40 34.55 -17.86
CA ILE A 272 5.69 35.20 -16.75
C ILE A 272 6.53 36.36 -16.20
N ASN A 273 7.84 36.19 -16.05
CA ASN A 273 8.74 37.25 -15.58
C ASN A 273 8.83 38.43 -16.57
N ALA A 274 8.82 38.16 -17.87
CA ALA A 274 8.80 39.21 -18.88
C ALA A 274 7.50 40.02 -18.81
N VAL A 275 6.34 39.36 -18.64
CA VAL A 275 5.04 40.04 -18.43
C VAL A 275 5.05 40.87 -17.15
N ILE A 276 5.56 40.33 -16.03
CA ILE A 276 5.64 41.05 -14.75
C ILE A 276 6.54 42.27 -14.86
N LYS A 277 7.62 42.21 -15.63
CA LYS A 277 8.50 43.37 -15.85
C LYS A 277 7.78 44.52 -16.49
N GLU A 278 6.83 44.24 -17.38
CA GLU A 278 6.02 45.26 -18.08
C GLU A 278 4.84 45.71 -17.24
N HIS A 279 4.30 44.81 -16.40
CA HIS A 279 3.12 45.03 -15.59
C HIS A 279 3.40 44.65 -14.13
N PRO A 280 4.23 45.41 -13.38
CA PRO A 280 4.67 45.02 -12.04
C PRO A 280 3.58 45.02 -10.97
N ASP A 281 2.47 45.67 -11.24
CA ASP A 281 1.28 45.79 -10.38
C ASP A 281 0.45 44.50 -10.30
N ILE A 282 0.65 43.54 -11.23
CA ILE A 282 -0.12 42.29 -11.27
C ILE A 282 0.40 41.27 -10.25
N VAL A 283 1.60 41.44 -9.70
CA VAL A 283 2.24 40.45 -8.80
C VAL A 283 2.13 40.84 -7.33
N ALA A 284 1.68 39.91 -6.50
CA ALA A 284 1.81 39.98 -5.05
C ALA A 284 3.05 39.16 -4.62
N ARG A 285 3.94 39.75 -3.86
CA ARG A 285 5.13 39.05 -3.34
C ARG A 285 4.73 38.17 -2.16
N ILE A 286 5.12 36.90 -2.22
CA ILE A 286 4.92 35.87 -1.18
C ILE A 286 6.22 35.68 -0.42
N ASP A 287 6.12 35.41 0.88
CA ASP A 287 7.28 35.10 1.73
C ASP A 287 8.06 33.91 1.20
N CYS A 288 9.40 34.00 1.26
CA CYS A 288 10.29 33.02 0.66
C CYS A 288 10.17 31.60 1.25
N THR A 289 9.66 31.45 2.47
CA THR A 289 9.43 30.15 3.11
C THR A 289 8.39 29.29 2.40
N TRP A 290 7.57 29.90 1.53
CA TRP A 290 6.58 29.20 0.69
C TRP A 290 7.14 28.68 -0.65
N ASN A 291 8.42 28.92 -0.94
CA ASN A 291 9.09 28.36 -2.11
C ASN A 291 10.61 28.45 -1.89
N VAL A 292 11.13 27.64 -0.97
CA VAL A 292 12.57 27.58 -0.69
C VAL A 292 13.26 26.79 -1.79
N GLN A 293 14.00 27.49 -2.65
CA GLN A 293 14.58 26.95 -3.87
C GLN A 293 15.92 26.25 -3.57
N LEU A 294 16.02 24.98 -3.94
CA LEU A 294 17.22 24.18 -3.81
C LEU A 294 17.77 23.83 -5.20
N SER A 295 18.69 24.67 -5.67
CA SER A 295 19.49 24.42 -6.88
C SER A 295 20.95 24.68 -6.59
N ASP A 296 21.85 24.23 -7.47
CA ASP A 296 23.32 24.42 -7.33
C ASP A 296 23.71 25.90 -7.23
N HIS A 297 22.85 26.82 -7.64
CA HIS A 297 23.10 28.25 -7.69
C HIS A 297 22.12 29.08 -6.82
N ALA A 298 21.26 28.43 -6.05
CA ALA A 298 20.32 29.11 -5.17
C ALA A 298 21.04 29.66 -3.92
N THR A 299 20.66 30.87 -3.50
CA THR A 299 21.08 31.52 -2.26
C THR A 299 19.89 31.61 -1.32
N SER A 300 19.28 30.45 -1.02
CA SER A 300 18.05 30.35 -0.24
C SER A 300 18.26 30.33 1.27
N GLU A 301 19.52 30.29 1.77
CA GLU A 301 19.87 30.20 3.20
C GLU A 301 19.27 31.30 4.03
N SER A 302 19.16 32.53 3.49
CA SER A 302 18.54 33.64 4.19
C SER A 302 17.06 33.44 4.54
N CYS A 303 16.39 32.49 3.85
CA CYS A 303 14.99 32.11 4.09
C CYS A 303 14.82 31.32 5.39
N TYR A 304 15.77 30.45 5.74
CA TYR A 304 15.65 29.48 6.82
C TYR A 304 16.64 29.62 7.96
N GLN A 305 17.75 30.37 7.80
CA GLN A 305 18.72 30.61 8.88
C GLN A 305 18.19 31.44 10.06
N LYS A 306 17.09 32.19 9.87
CA LYS A 306 16.51 33.06 10.92
C LYS A 306 15.48 32.33 11.81
N GLY A 307 15.46 30.99 11.84
CA GLY A 307 14.50 30.23 12.63
C GLY A 307 13.05 30.28 12.08
N ASN A 308 12.85 30.75 10.85
CA ASN A 308 11.55 30.78 10.20
C ASN A 308 11.04 29.37 9.94
N ARG A 309 9.76 29.15 10.19
CA ARG A 309 9.13 27.87 9.85
C ARG A 309 9.04 27.73 8.34
N LEU A 310 9.69 26.69 7.79
CA LEU A 310 9.63 26.37 6.37
C LEU A 310 8.24 25.79 6.02
N ASN A 311 7.73 26.20 4.87
CA ASN A 311 6.41 25.78 4.41
C ASN A 311 6.49 24.88 3.17
N ILE A 312 7.32 25.24 2.18
CA ILE A 312 7.51 24.47 0.96
C ILE A 312 8.97 24.48 0.54
N ILE A 313 9.53 23.29 0.30
CA ILE A 313 10.84 23.09 -0.30
C ILE A 313 10.66 22.76 -1.78
N HIS A 314 11.43 23.41 -2.65
CA HIS A 314 11.38 23.23 -4.09
C HIS A 314 12.73 22.71 -4.62
N TRP A 315 12.73 21.50 -5.14
CA TRP A 315 13.90 20.83 -5.72
C TRP A 315 14.09 21.23 -7.19
N ASN A 316 14.27 22.54 -7.43
CA ASN A 316 14.28 23.18 -8.73
C ASN A 316 15.59 23.02 -9.52
N SER A 317 16.34 21.96 -9.27
CA SER A 317 17.51 21.55 -10.04
C SER A 317 17.16 20.43 -11.01
N PRO A 318 17.83 20.32 -12.17
CA PRO A 318 17.75 19.12 -13.02
C PRO A 318 18.14 17.84 -12.29
N ARG A 319 19.02 17.95 -11.27
CA ARG A 319 19.44 16.84 -10.39
C ARG A 319 18.41 16.50 -9.31
N LYS A 320 17.36 17.33 -9.14
CA LYS A 320 16.34 17.17 -8.11
C LYS A 320 16.95 17.01 -6.71
N GLN A 321 16.69 15.90 -6.04
CA GLN A 321 17.18 15.61 -4.69
C GLN A 321 18.69 15.40 -4.61
N ASP A 322 19.38 15.15 -5.73
CA ASP A 322 20.85 14.98 -5.80
C ASP A 322 21.57 16.33 -6.02
N VAL A 323 20.91 17.44 -5.71
CA VAL A 323 21.47 18.78 -5.81
C VAL A 323 22.65 18.95 -4.86
N ASN A 324 23.74 19.55 -5.34
CA ASN A 324 24.89 19.91 -4.52
C ASN A 324 24.59 21.18 -3.71
N ASN A 325 23.86 21.05 -2.60
CA ASN A 325 23.51 22.11 -1.68
C ASN A 325 23.78 21.66 -0.25
N LYS A 326 24.39 22.51 0.57
CA LYS A 326 24.82 22.22 1.94
C LYS A 326 23.71 21.66 2.85
N TYR A 327 22.46 22.04 2.62
CA TYR A 327 21.32 21.67 3.45
C TYR A 327 20.40 20.65 2.77
N ALA A 328 20.74 20.20 1.56
CA ALA A 328 19.91 19.25 0.81
C ALA A 328 19.68 17.94 1.57
N ASP A 329 20.71 17.41 2.25
CA ASP A 329 20.63 16.16 3.02
C ASP A 329 19.62 16.24 4.18
N GLU A 330 19.51 17.41 4.83
CA GLU A 330 18.58 17.60 5.93
C GLU A 330 17.13 17.66 5.42
N PHE A 331 16.89 18.34 4.31
CA PHE A 331 15.59 18.44 3.68
C PHE A 331 15.17 17.13 2.96
N LEU A 332 16.14 16.34 2.52
CA LEU A 332 15.93 15.04 1.88
C LEU A 332 15.25 14.05 2.84
N LYS A 333 15.47 14.14 4.15
CA LYS A 333 14.78 13.32 5.15
C LYS A 333 13.27 13.51 5.10
N TRP A 334 12.80 14.77 4.97
CA TRP A 334 11.38 15.08 4.82
C TRP A 334 10.80 14.55 3.51
N HIS A 335 11.54 14.71 2.41
CA HIS A 335 11.12 14.18 1.12
C HIS A 335 10.97 12.66 1.16
N ARG A 336 11.96 11.95 1.74
CA ARG A 336 11.94 10.49 1.90
C ARG A 336 10.79 10.03 2.80
N MET A 337 10.50 10.74 3.88
CA MET A 337 9.36 10.43 4.74
C MET A 337 8.05 10.38 3.95
N PHE A 338 7.79 11.36 3.07
CA PHE A 338 6.57 11.35 2.25
C PHE A 338 6.64 10.35 1.11
N LEU A 339 7.82 10.10 0.55
CA LEU A 339 8.02 9.07 -0.46
C LEU A 339 7.63 7.68 0.09
N GLU A 340 8.10 7.36 1.29
CA GLU A 340 7.92 6.07 1.96
C GLU A 340 6.58 5.95 2.70
N MET A 341 5.92 7.06 2.99
CA MET A 341 4.64 7.09 3.72
C MET A 341 3.57 6.23 3.03
N ASP A 342 2.89 5.39 3.79
CA ASP A 342 1.78 4.60 3.28
C ASP A 342 0.55 5.46 3.02
N GLY A 343 -0.10 5.26 1.87
CA GLY A 343 -1.31 5.98 1.45
C GLY A 343 -2.48 5.83 2.42
N ASN A 344 -2.52 4.76 3.22
CA ASN A 344 -3.56 4.54 4.22
C ASN A 344 -3.53 5.60 5.33
N LEU A 345 -2.36 6.13 5.67
CA LEU A 345 -2.20 7.20 6.67
C LEU A 345 -2.80 8.53 6.21
N LEU A 346 -3.04 8.68 4.90
CA LEU A 346 -3.60 9.89 4.29
C LEU A 346 -5.12 9.98 4.38
N ARG A 347 -5.82 8.91 4.83
CA ARG A 347 -7.28 8.88 5.04
C ARG A 347 -7.73 9.68 6.28
N LYS A 348 -7.07 10.80 6.52
CA LYS A 348 -7.36 11.71 7.63
C LYS A 348 -8.76 12.32 7.49
N ARG A 349 -9.54 12.30 8.55
CA ARG A 349 -10.82 13.01 8.63
C ARG A 349 -10.60 14.48 8.92
N LEU A 350 -11.42 15.32 8.28
CA LEU A 350 -11.42 16.76 8.50
C LEU A 350 -12.55 17.12 9.45
N PHE A 351 -12.25 17.49 10.69
CA PHE A 351 -13.25 17.90 11.66
C PHE A 351 -14.07 19.10 11.15
N GLY A 352 -15.39 18.95 11.19
CA GLY A 352 -16.33 20.00 10.72
C GLY A 352 -16.52 20.10 9.21
N CYS A 353 -15.81 19.28 8.41
CA CYS A 353 -15.90 19.28 6.95
C CYS A 353 -16.31 17.93 6.36
N ASP A 354 -16.42 16.89 7.18
CA ASP A 354 -16.71 15.52 6.73
C ASP A 354 -18.12 15.09 7.19
N ASN A 355 -19.02 14.89 6.22
CA ASN A 355 -20.42 14.51 6.49
C ASN A 355 -20.63 13.00 6.66
N ARG A 356 -19.58 12.18 6.67
CA ARG A 356 -19.72 10.72 6.82
C ARG A 356 -20.08 10.36 8.26
N LYS A 357 -21.34 9.96 8.50
CA LYS A 357 -21.87 9.54 9.80
C LYS A 357 -21.37 8.18 10.30
N ASN A 358 -20.60 7.42 9.54
CA ASN A 358 -20.21 6.06 9.91
C ASN A 358 -18.79 6.00 10.47
N VAL A 359 -18.63 6.35 11.72
CA VAL A 359 -17.48 5.93 12.53
C VAL A 359 -17.78 4.52 13.01
N LEU A 360 -17.04 3.53 12.58
CA LEU A 360 -16.98 2.25 13.29
C LEU A 360 -16.31 2.53 14.65
N ILE A 361 -17.12 2.70 15.69
CA ILE A 361 -16.64 2.77 17.06
C ILE A 361 -16.27 1.33 17.43
N TYR A 362 -14.97 1.07 17.55
CA TYR A 362 -14.50 -0.19 18.13
C TYR A 362 -14.60 -0.06 19.65
N ASP A 363 -15.12 -1.08 20.28
CA ASP A 363 -15.06 -1.20 21.73
C ASP A 363 -13.61 -1.44 22.14
N GLU A 364 -12.99 -0.43 22.76
CA GLU A 364 -11.59 -0.52 23.22
C GLU A 364 -11.41 -1.54 24.34
N SER A 365 -12.49 -1.92 25.03
CA SER A 365 -12.50 -2.94 26.07
C SER A 365 -12.56 -4.38 25.51
N ASP A 366 -12.88 -4.57 24.21
CA ASP A 366 -12.92 -5.89 23.58
C ASP A 366 -11.50 -6.47 23.46
N SER A 367 -11.21 -7.50 24.25
CA SER A 367 -9.92 -8.19 24.21
C SER A 367 -9.61 -8.84 22.84
N CYS A 368 -10.65 -9.08 22.00
CA CYS A 368 -10.53 -9.64 20.65
C CYS A 368 -10.61 -8.59 19.54
N ARG A 369 -10.44 -7.31 19.87
CA ARG A 369 -10.60 -6.18 18.94
C ARG A 369 -9.75 -6.30 17.66
N GLU A 370 -8.56 -6.91 17.73
CA GLU A 370 -7.69 -7.11 16.55
C GLU A 370 -8.39 -8.00 15.51
N PHE A 371 -9.00 -9.10 15.92
CA PHE A 371 -9.79 -9.97 15.03
C PHE A 371 -11.04 -9.27 14.51
N THR A 372 -11.77 -8.57 15.40
CA THR A 372 -12.98 -7.83 15.03
C THR A 372 -12.66 -6.70 14.03
N LYS A 373 -11.58 -5.96 14.28
CA LYS A 373 -11.10 -4.89 13.39
C LYS A 373 -10.65 -5.47 12.04
N GLY A 374 -9.79 -6.49 12.05
CA GLY A 374 -9.28 -7.10 10.83
C GLY A 374 -10.37 -7.74 9.97
N ALA A 375 -11.39 -8.37 10.59
CA ALA A 375 -12.53 -8.95 9.87
C ALA A 375 -13.39 -7.90 9.13
N ARG A 376 -13.42 -6.66 9.61
CA ARG A 376 -14.19 -5.55 9.05
C ARG A 376 -13.35 -4.60 8.19
N MET A 377 -12.05 -4.85 8.07
CA MET A 377 -11.13 -3.99 7.35
C MET A 377 -11.37 -4.06 5.85
N MET A 378 -11.51 -2.90 5.22
CA MET A 378 -11.58 -2.77 3.77
C MET A 378 -10.19 -2.40 3.26
N TYR A 379 -9.47 -3.40 2.78
CA TYR A 379 -8.12 -3.19 2.26
C TYR A 379 -8.15 -2.46 0.92
N ARG A 380 -7.31 -1.45 0.78
CA ARG A 380 -7.00 -0.84 -0.50
C ARG A 380 -6.34 -1.89 -1.40
N THR A 381 -6.93 -2.16 -2.55
CA THR A 381 -6.48 -3.23 -3.44
C THR A 381 -6.32 -2.72 -4.88
N HIS A 382 -5.18 -3.03 -5.48
CA HIS A 382 -4.87 -2.73 -6.87
C HIS A 382 -4.72 -4.04 -7.65
N TYR A 383 -5.71 -4.35 -8.48
CA TYR A 383 -5.70 -5.55 -9.32
C TYR A 383 -4.87 -5.31 -10.59
N PHE A 384 -4.13 -6.33 -11.02
CA PHE A 384 -3.34 -6.33 -12.26
C PHE A 384 -2.41 -5.13 -12.35
N ILE A 385 -1.48 -4.98 -11.38
CA ILE A 385 -0.53 -3.86 -11.38
C ILE A 385 0.46 -3.90 -12.55
N LEU A 386 0.67 -5.08 -13.14
CA LEU A 386 1.44 -5.31 -14.35
C LEU A 386 0.55 -5.90 -15.45
N GLU A 387 1.04 -5.83 -16.67
CA GLU A 387 0.40 -6.44 -17.84
C GLU A 387 0.24 -7.94 -17.63
N TYR A 388 -0.96 -8.46 -17.90
CA TYR A 388 -1.31 -9.87 -17.76
C TYR A 388 -1.99 -10.36 -19.04
N GLU A 389 -1.43 -11.43 -19.60
CA GLU A 389 -1.96 -12.09 -20.79
C GLU A 389 -2.30 -13.56 -20.48
N TYR A 390 -3.53 -13.95 -20.77
CA TYR A 390 -4.00 -15.33 -20.70
C TYR A 390 -4.67 -15.67 -22.02
N ASN A 391 -3.99 -16.48 -22.84
CA ASN A 391 -4.39 -16.71 -24.22
C ASN A 391 -4.92 -18.13 -24.51
N ILE A 392 -4.94 -19.01 -23.51
CA ILE A 392 -5.30 -20.41 -23.71
C ILE A 392 -6.50 -20.77 -22.83
N PHE A 393 -7.60 -21.17 -23.43
CA PHE A 393 -8.73 -21.73 -22.73
C PHE A 393 -8.78 -23.24 -22.94
N MET A 394 -8.46 -24.00 -21.90
CA MET A 394 -8.65 -25.45 -21.84
C MET A 394 -9.58 -25.80 -20.68
N PRO A 395 -10.56 -26.74 -20.89
CA PRO A 395 -11.50 -27.13 -19.83
C PRO A 395 -10.83 -27.73 -18.58
N THR A 396 -9.60 -28.17 -18.69
CA THR A 396 -8.80 -28.78 -17.60
C THR A 396 -7.73 -27.86 -17.04
N ASP A 397 -7.65 -26.60 -17.51
CA ASP A 397 -6.60 -25.67 -17.13
C ASP A 397 -6.69 -25.25 -15.67
N VAL A 398 -5.51 -25.01 -15.06
CA VAL A 398 -5.36 -24.76 -13.63
C VAL A 398 -4.48 -23.53 -13.41
N VAL A 399 -4.98 -22.54 -12.69
CA VAL A 399 -4.17 -21.44 -12.17
C VAL A 399 -3.60 -21.81 -10.82
N LEU A 400 -2.32 -21.46 -10.58
CA LEU A 400 -1.74 -21.48 -9.25
C LEU A 400 -2.07 -20.16 -8.56
N ALA A 401 -2.87 -20.20 -7.48
CA ALA A 401 -3.22 -19.04 -6.66
C ALA A 401 -2.37 -19.01 -5.41
N THR A 402 -1.62 -17.91 -5.21
CA THR A 402 -0.71 -17.75 -4.07
C THR A 402 -0.76 -16.34 -3.48
N GLN A 403 -0.08 -16.14 -2.37
CA GLN A 403 0.06 -14.84 -1.71
C GLN A 403 1.46 -14.69 -1.13
N CYS A 404 1.99 -13.48 -1.09
CA CYS A 404 3.27 -13.24 -0.45
C CYS A 404 3.48 -11.78 0.00
N SER A 405 4.43 -11.59 0.92
CA SER A 405 5.02 -10.29 1.28
C SER A 405 6.30 -10.04 0.47
N ILE A 406 6.85 -8.83 0.59
CA ILE A 406 8.02 -8.42 -0.20
C ILE A 406 9.22 -9.35 0.00
N GLU A 407 9.45 -9.82 1.22
CA GLU A 407 10.60 -10.66 1.57
C GLU A 407 10.56 -12.04 0.90
N ARG A 408 9.37 -12.45 0.43
CA ARG A 408 9.14 -13.76 -0.21
C ARG A 408 9.05 -13.70 -1.73
N VAL A 409 9.24 -12.53 -2.34
CA VAL A 409 9.27 -12.38 -3.81
C VAL A 409 10.35 -13.26 -4.47
N PRO A 410 11.54 -13.48 -3.89
CA PRO A 410 12.49 -14.43 -4.44
C PRO A 410 11.97 -15.89 -4.49
N LEU A 411 11.11 -16.29 -3.53
CA LEU A 411 10.47 -17.61 -3.55
C LEU A 411 9.42 -17.68 -4.68
N LEU A 412 8.71 -16.59 -4.97
CA LEU A 412 7.80 -16.52 -6.10
C LEU A 412 8.55 -16.70 -7.43
N GLU A 413 9.75 -16.12 -7.56
CA GLU A 413 10.59 -16.33 -8.74
C GLU A 413 11.03 -17.80 -8.88
N GLU A 414 11.42 -18.45 -7.76
CA GLU A 414 11.77 -19.86 -7.76
C GLU A 414 10.56 -20.75 -8.10
N LEU A 415 9.40 -20.48 -7.49
CA LEU A 415 8.15 -21.17 -7.77
C LEU A 415 7.75 -21.05 -9.25
N SER A 416 7.93 -19.88 -9.85
CA SER A 416 7.56 -19.64 -11.25
C SER A 416 8.34 -20.51 -12.22
N LYS A 417 9.56 -20.91 -11.90
CA LYS A 417 10.38 -21.84 -12.71
C LYS A 417 9.83 -23.29 -12.70
N HIS A 418 9.11 -23.65 -11.64
CA HIS A 418 8.51 -24.96 -11.47
C HIS A 418 7.07 -25.06 -12.01
N TRP A 419 6.41 -23.91 -12.25
CA TRP A 419 5.02 -23.85 -12.67
C TRP A 419 4.87 -23.07 -13.99
N PRO A 420 4.76 -23.75 -15.14
CA PRO A 420 4.65 -23.09 -16.45
C PRO A 420 3.27 -22.48 -16.71
N GLY A 421 2.22 -22.98 -16.04
CA GLY A 421 0.84 -22.49 -16.14
C GLY A 421 0.68 -21.06 -15.61
N THR A 422 -0.55 -20.56 -15.65
CA THR A 422 -0.85 -19.23 -15.11
C THR A 422 -0.67 -19.17 -13.60
N ILE A 423 -0.20 -18.03 -13.10
CA ILE A 423 -0.08 -17.74 -11.68
C ILE A 423 -0.91 -16.52 -11.36
N SER A 424 -1.68 -16.55 -10.27
CA SER A 424 -2.33 -15.38 -9.68
C SER A 424 -1.78 -15.15 -8.28
N VAL A 425 -1.16 -14.00 -8.05
CA VAL A 425 -0.51 -13.70 -6.77
C VAL A 425 -1.07 -12.44 -6.13
N ALA A 426 -1.46 -12.55 -4.86
CA ALA A 426 -1.82 -11.41 -4.02
C ALA A 426 -0.61 -10.98 -3.19
N LEU A 427 -0.13 -9.78 -3.43
CA LEU A 427 1.03 -9.18 -2.77
C LEU A 427 0.57 -8.27 -1.64
N TYR A 428 1.04 -8.50 -0.41
CA TYR A 428 0.73 -7.66 0.75
C TYR A 428 1.88 -6.68 0.99
N LEU A 429 1.74 -5.44 0.50
CA LEU A 429 2.83 -4.48 0.37
C LEU A 429 2.43 -3.10 0.89
N THR A 430 3.42 -2.32 1.36
CA THR A 430 3.29 -0.86 1.52
C THR A 430 3.47 -0.15 0.17
N ASP A 431 3.17 1.15 0.10
CA ASP A 431 3.41 1.94 -1.13
C ASP A 431 4.90 1.94 -1.53
N ALA A 432 5.82 1.96 -0.56
CA ALA A 432 7.26 1.90 -0.83
C ALA A 432 7.69 0.51 -1.33
N GLU A 433 7.17 -0.55 -0.71
CA GLU A 433 7.47 -1.93 -1.10
C GLU A 433 6.96 -2.24 -2.52
N VAL A 434 5.89 -1.60 -2.98
CA VAL A 434 5.43 -1.72 -4.38
C VAL A 434 6.52 -1.23 -5.35
N GLN A 435 7.22 -0.14 -5.05
CA GLN A 435 8.31 0.34 -5.89
C GLN A 435 9.48 -0.63 -5.91
N ASN A 436 9.83 -1.20 -4.74
CA ASN A 436 10.87 -2.23 -4.64
C ASN A 436 10.49 -3.49 -5.43
N PHE A 437 9.23 -3.93 -5.33
CA PHE A 437 8.69 -5.04 -6.10
C PHE A 437 8.80 -4.79 -7.62
N LEU A 438 8.36 -3.63 -8.10
CA LEU A 438 8.46 -3.27 -9.52
C LEU A 438 9.91 -3.21 -10.00
N GLY A 439 10.83 -2.75 -9.14
CA GLY A 439 12.27 -2.80 -9.39
C GLY A 439 12.79 -4.23 -9.51
N TYR A 440 12.36 -5.12 -8.60
CA TYR A 440 12.73 -6.53 -8.61
C TYR A 440 12.26 -7.23 -9.91
N ILE A 441 10.99 -7.05 -10.31
CA ILE A 441 10.46 -7.63 -11.55
C ILE A 441 11.28 -7.20 -12.78
N ARG A 442 11.64 -5.91 -12.86
CA ARG A 442 12.49 -5.41 -13.97
C ARG A 442 13.87 -6.04 -14.01
N GLY A 443 14.45 -6.35 -12.83
CA GLY A 443 15.75 -7.00 -12.69
C GLY A 443 15.74 -8.51 -12.91
N SER A 444 14.61 -9.18 -12.65
CA SER A 444 14.47 -10.63 -12.78
C SER A 444 14.35 -11.05 -14.25
N SER A 445 15.23 -11.94 -14.70
CA SER A 445 15.16 -12.50 -16.06
C SER A 445 13.96 -13.44 -16.23
N GLU A 446 13.52 -14.10 -15.16
CA GLU A 446 12.40 -15.05 -15.17
C GLU A 446 11.06 -14.29 -15.15
N LEU A 447 10.81 -13.50 -14.11
CA LEU A 447 9.52 -12.84 -13.90
C LEU A 447 9.21 -11.79 -14.97
N ARG A 448 10.25 -11.10 -15.51
CA ARG A 448 10.08 -10.12 -16.58
C ARG A 448 9.59 -10.72 -17.89
N LYS A 449 9.96 -11.96 -18.19
CA LYS A 449 9.55 -12.67 -19.42
C LYS A 449 8.13 -13.21 -19.36
N ARG A 450 7.62 -13.45 -18.15
CA ARG A 450 6.33 -14.11 -17.93
C ARG A 450 5.19 -13.10 -17.89
N LYS A 451 4.35 -13.10 -18.91
CA LYS A 451 3.13 -12.29 -18.97
C LYS A 451 1.88 -13.00 -18.40
N ASN A 452 1.97 -14.31 -18.13
CA ASN A 452 0.90 -15.12 -17.57
C ASN A 452 0.90 -15.15 -16.02
N ILE A 453 1.49 -14.14 -15.37
CA ILE A 453 1.43 -13.94 -13.92
C ILE A 453 0.58 -12.69 -13.63
N ALA A 454 -0.58 -12.90 -13.00
CA ALA A 454 -1.44 -11.82 -12.54
C ALA A 454 -0.98 -11.33 -11.16
N TYR A 455 -0.52 -10.09 -11.08
CA TYR A 455 -0.06 -9.47 -9.83
C TYR A 455 -1.13 -8.54 -9.27
N HIS A 456 -1.59 -8.81 -8.04
CA HIS A 456 -2.57 -8.00 -7.32
C HIS A 456 -1.95 -7.47 -6.05
N VAL A 457 -1.97 -6.15 -5.83
CA VAL A 457 -1.43 -5.54 -4.62
C VAL A 457 -2.55 -5.25 -3.64
N VAL A 458 -2.42 -5.77 -2.42
CA VAL A 458 -3.21 -5.40 -1.26
C VAL A 458 -2.30 -4.59 -0.35
N TYR A 459 -2.68 -3.33 -0.10
CA TYR A 459 -1.82 -2.44 0.68
C TYR A 459 -1.93 -2.75 2.17
N LYS A 460 -0.77 -2.79 2.85
CA LYS A 460 -0.67 -3.15 4.27
C LYS A 460 -1.52 -2.23 5.13
N GLU A 461 -2.35 -2.84 5.97
CA GLU A 461 -3.19 -2.19 6.95
C GLU A 461 -3.51 -3.15 8.10
N GLY A 462 -3.43 -2.67 9.34
CA GLY A 462 -3.63 -3.51 10.52
C GLY A 462 -2.37 -4.23 10.98
N GLU A 463 -2.51 -4.98 12.08
CA GLU A 463 -1.37 -5.61 12.76
C GLU A 463 -1.15 -7.05 12.35
N LEU A 464 -2.18 -7.74 11.90
CA LEU A 464 -2.17 -9.16 11.56
C LEU A 464 -2.19 -9.35 10.03
N TYR A 465 -1.49 -10.36 9.55
CA TYR A 465 -1.43 -10.69 8.13
C TYR A 465 -2.78 -11.26 7.64
N PRO A 466 -3.48 -10.61 6.67
CA PRO A 466 -4.84 -10.98 6.27
C PRO A 466 -4.84 -12.14 5.27
N ILE A 467 -4.26 -13.27 5.64
CA ILE A 467 -3.94 -14.39 4.74
C ILE A 467 -5.13 -14.89 3.92
N ASN A 468 -6.31 -15.05 4.54
CA ASN A 468 -7.50 -15.55 3.84
C ASN A 468 -8.10 -14.49 2.90
N TYR A 469 -7.98 -13.21 3.24
CA TYR A 469 -8.33 -12.13 2.32
C TYR A 469 -7.43 -12.14 1.08
N LEU A 470 -6.12 -12.29 1.27
CA LEU A 470 -5.14 -12.36 0.18
C LEU A 470 -5.39 -13.58 -0.72
N ARG A 471 -5.68 -14.75 -0.15
CA ARG A 471 -6.07 -15.94 -0.92
C ARG A 471 -7.31 -15.68 -1.78
N ASN A 472 -8.32 -15.02 -1.21
CA ASN A 472 -9.52 -14.65 -1.95
C ASN A 472 -9.23 -13.66 -3.09
N ILE A 473 -8.31 -12.72 -2.90
CA ILE A 473 -7.87 -11.80 -3.97
C ILE A 473 -7.20 -12.58 -5.10
N ALA A 474 -6.26 -13.47 -4.78
CA ALA A 474 -5.60 -14.32 -5.78
C ALA A 474 -6.60 -15.20 -6.55
N MET A 475 -7.68 -15.66 -5.90
CA MET A 475 -8.73 -16.49 -6.51
C MET A 475 -9.79 -15.69 -7.29
N SER A 476 -9.87 -14.36 -7.14
CA SER A 476 -11.04 -13.58 -7.59
C SER A 476 -11.11 -13.36 -9.09
N TYR A 477 -9.96 -13.20 -9.76
CA TYR A 477 -9.90 -12.84 -11.18
C TYR A 477 -9.20 -13.89 -12.05
N VAL A 478 -9.32 -15.15 -11.64
CA VAL A 478 -8.76 -16.27 -12.40
C VAL A 478 -9.62 -16.58 -13.63
N SER A 479 -8.98 -16.91 -14.75
CA SER A 479 -9.65 -17.27 -16.00
C SER A 479 -9.88 -18.77 -16.15
N THR A 480 -9.04 -19.59 -15.49
CA THR A 480 -9.05 -21.05 -15.58
C THR A 480 -10.22 -21.69 -14.83
N PRO A 481 -10.67 -22.88 -15.24
CA PRO A 481 -11.75 -23.60 -14.55
C PRO A 481 -11.39 -24.11 -13.16
N TYR A 482 -10.09 -24.38 -12.92
CA TYR A 482 -9.59 -24.90 -11.65
C TYR A 482 -8.53 -23.99 -11.05
N ILE A 483 -8.41 -24.04 -9.71
CA ILE A 483 -7.50 -23.24 -8.91
C ILE A 483 -6.69 -24.17 -8.02
N PHE A 484 -5.37 -24.15 -8.15
CA PHE A 484 -4.45 -24.76 -7.20
C PHE A 484 -4.05 -23.75 -6.14
N GLN A 485 -4.45 -23.97 -4.90
CA GLN A 485 -4.15 -23.07 -3.77
C GLN A 485 -2.84 -23.50 -3.13
N LEU A 486 -1.79 -22.68 -3.29
CA LEU A 486 -0.45 -22.99 -2.83
C LEU A 486 0.16 -21.80 -2.10
N ASP A 487 0.82 -22.02 -0.97
CA ASP A 487 1.62 -21.00 -0.30
C ASP A 487 2.96 -20.83 -1.07
N VAL A 488 3.47 -19.59 -1.15
CA VAL A 488 4.61 -19.23 -2.01
C VAL A 488 5.92 -19.92 -1.64
N ASP A 489 6.03 -20.45 -0.43
CA ASP A 489 7.17 -21.17 0.11
C ASP A 489 7.21 -22.68 -0.24
N PHE A 490 6.28 -23.13 -1.08
CA PHE A 490 6.28 -24.48 -1.65
C PHE A 490 6.72 -24.48 -3.10
N LEU A 491 7.59 -25.43 -3.45
CA LEU A 491 7.97 -25.67 -4.83
C LEU A 491 7.21 -26.88 -5.37
N PRO A 492 6.48 -26.70 -6.47
CA PRO A 492 5.88 -27.80 -7.21
C PRO A 492 6.93 -28.76 -7.81
N GLN A 493 6.59 -30.05 -7.88
CA GLN A 493 7.33 -31.01 -8.69
C GLN A 493 7.41 -30.52 -10.14
N TYR A 494 8.49 -30.80 -10.84
CA TYR A 494 8.58 -30.57 -12.28
C TYR A 494 7.54 -31.42 -13.02
N GLY A 495 6.79 -30.81 -13.96
CA GLY A 495 5.68 -31.46 -14.65
C GLY A 495 4.40 -31.61 -13.82
N LEU A 496 4.33 -30.99 -12.62
CA LEU A 496 3.12 -31.04 -11.78
C LEU A 496 1.89 -30.45 -12.48
N TYR A 497 2.06 -29.35 -13.22
CA TYR A 497 0.98 -28.70 -13.95
C TYR A 497 0.31 -29.66 -14.96
N GLU A 498 1.13 -30.35 -15.76
CA GLU A 498 0.69 -31.31 -16.76
C GLU A 498 0.03 -32.55 -16.11
N ASN A 499 0.60 -33.06 -15.02
CA ASN A 499 0.05 -34.18 -14.27
C ASN A 499 -1.33 -33.84 -13.69
N ILE A 500 -1.51 -32.64 -13.10
CA ILE A 500 -2.80 -32.21 -12.57
C ILE A 500 -3.86 -32.15 -13.70
N MET A 501 -3.52 -31.54 -14.84
CA MET A 501 -4.45 -31.46 -15.98
C MET A 501 -4.85 -32.85 -16.50
N LYS A 502 -3.91 -33.79 -16.53
CA LYS A 502 -4.17 -35.19 -16.90
C LYS A 502 -5.18 -35.81 -15.92
N HIS A 503 -4.95 -35.73 -14.62
CA HIS A 503 -5.86 -36.26 -13.61
C HIS A 503 -7.26 -35.62 -13.66
N ILE A 504 -7.34 -34.31 -13.86
CA ILE A 504 -8.64 -33.61 -14.04
C ILE A 504 -9.39 -34.18 -15.25
N LYS A 505 -8.69 -34.37 -16.38
CA LYS A 505 -9.30 -34.96 -17.59
C LYS A 505 -9.82 -36.35 -17.34
N GLU A 506 -9.03 -37.22 -16.71
CA GLU A 506 -9.40 -38.62 -16.41
C GLU A 506 -10.60 -38.67 -15.45
N LEU A 507 -10.59 -37.91 -14.37
CA LEU A 507 -11.71 -37.84 -13.42
C LEU A 507 -12.98 -37.25 -14.04
N THR A 508 -12.83 -36.30 -14.98
CA THR A 508 -13.97 -35.75 -15.74
C THR A 508 -14.62 -36.81 -16.64
N ILE A 509 -13.84 -37.60 -17.37
CA ILE A 509 -14.30 -38.68 -18.18
C ILE A 509 -15.06 -39.75 -17.34
N GLN A 510 -14.52 -40.03 -16.15
CA GLN A 510 -15.11 -40.94 -15.16
C GLN A 510 -16.35 -40.37 -14.44
N LYS A 511 -16.74 -39.11 -14.71
CA LYS A 511 -17.83 -38.38 -14.02
C LYS A 511 -17.62 -38.28 -12.49
N ARG A 512 -16.37 -38.28 -12.03
CA ARG A 512 -15.98 -38.24 -10.60
C ARG A 512 -15.50 -36.86 -10.13
N ILE A 513 -15.67 -35.81 -10.95
CA ILE A 513 -15.07 -34.46 -10.65
C ILE A 513 -16.05 -33.52 -9.94
N HIS A 514 -17.30 -33.87 -9.72
CA HIS A 514 -18.30 -33.01 -9.06
C HIS A 514 -18.01 -32.92 -7.56
N ASN A 515 -17.97 -31.71 -7.02
CA ASN A 515 -17.67 -31.42 -5.62
C ASN A 515 -16.42 -32.15 -5.11
N VAL A 516 -15.31 -32.02 -5.85
CA VAL A 516 -14.04 -32.67 -5.54
C VAL A 516 -12.97 -31.64 -5.27
N ALA A 517 -12.20 -31.87 -4.22
CA ALA A 517 -10.94 -31.19 -3.94
C ALA A 517 -9.79 -32.20 -4.15
N LEU A 518 -8.92 -31.96 -5.13
CA LEU A 518 -7.77 -32.82 -5.39
C LEU A 518 -6.62 -32.42 -4.48
N ILE A 519 -6.06 -33.37 -3.76
CA ILE A 519 -4.96 -33.14 -2.80
C ILE A 519 -3.62 -33.42 -3.46
N VAL A 520 -2.70 -32.45 -3.34
CA VAL A 520 -1.29 -32.62 -3.67
C VAL A 520 -0.52 -32.84 -2.36
N PRO A 521 0.06 -34.02 -2.12
CA PRO A 521 0.82 -34.31 -0.91
C PRO A 521 2.02 -33.39 -0.72
N ALA A 522 2.17 -32.89 0.50
CA ALA A 522 3.18 -31.93 0.88
C ALA A 522 4.31 -32.56 1.68
N PHE A 523 5.54 -32.18 1.36
CA PHE A 523 6.76 -32.61 2.04
C PHE A 523 7.55 -31.38 2.48
N GLU A 524 8.52 -31.57 3.38
CA GLU A 524 9.41 -30.51 3.86
C GLU A 524 10.85 -30.98 4.01
N THR A 525 11.78 -30.02 4.00
CA THR A 525 13.18 -30.24 4.31
C THR A 525 13.67 -29.14 5.26
N GLU A 526 14.59 -29.48 6.15
CA GLU A 526 15.30 -28.51 6.98
C GLU A 526 16.53 -27.94 6.27
N ARG A 527 16.87 -28.47 5.09
CA ARG A 527 18.07 -28.08 4.34
C ARG A 527 17.78 -26.90 3.40
N TYR A 528 18.47 -25.79 3.57
CA TYR A 528 18.40 -24.65 2.65
C TYR A 528 18.91 -24.96 1.24
N ARG A 529 19.83 -25.92 1.12
CA ARG A 529 20.38 -26.40 -0.16
C ARG A 529 20.23 -27.91 -0.24
N PHE A 530 19.47 -28.38 -1.18
CA PHE A 530 19.31 -29.79 -1.52
C PHE A 530 18.98 -29.91 -3.02
N LYS A 531 19.29 -31.07 -3.62
CA LYS A 531 18.87 -31.38 -4.98
C LYS A 531 17.35 -31.63 -4.96
N PHE A 532 16.59 -30.91 -5.79
CA PHE A 532 15.15 -31.12 -5.88
C PHE A 532 14.88 -32.47 -6.58
N PRO A 533 14.02 -33.36 -6.05
CA PRO A 533 13.73 -34.66 -6.65
C PRO A 533 12.99 -34.47 -7.99
N VAL A 534 13.41 -35.22 -9.00
CA VAL A 534 12.84 -35.15 -10.36
C VAL A 534 11.45 -35.81 -10.39
N ASP A 535 11.30 -36.92 -9.65
CA ASP A 535 10.09 -37.73 -9.63
C ASP A 535 9.79 -38.30 -8.23
N LYS A 536 8.68 -39.04 -8.13
CA LYS A 536 8.27 -39.71 -6.89
C LYS A 536 9.29 -40.75 -6.40
N GLU A 537 9.96 -41.44 -7.30
CA GLU A 537 10.95 -42.47 -6.90
C GLU A 537 12.15 -41.83 -6.22
N GLU A 538 12.67 -40.73 -6.77
CA GLU A 538 13.78 -39.99 -6.14
C GLU A 538 13.33 -39.33 -4.81
N LEU A 539 12.09 -38.82 -4.75
CA LEU A 539 11.52 -38.31 -3.50
C LEU A 539 11.45 -39.40 -2.43
N LEU A 540 11.01 -40.63 -2.77
CA LEU A 540 10.99 -41.75 -1.82
C LEU A 540 12.39 -42.16 -1.36
N LYS A 541 13.42 -42.04 -2.21
CA LYS A 541 14.84 -42.23 -1.79
C LYS A 541 15.27 -41.17 -0.78
N PHE A 542 14.83 -39.92 -0.96
CA PHE A 542 15.14 -38.82 -0.03
C PHE A 542 14.41 -38.96 1.31
N LEU A 543 13.17 -39.44 1.30
CA LEU A 543 12.43 -39.76 2.53
C LEU A 543 13.14 -40.84 3.34
N ARG A 544 13.61 -41.95 2.69
CA ARG A 544 14.36 -43.03 3.35
C ARG A 544 15.68 -42.57 3.93
N ARG A 545 16.32 -41.55 3.34
CA ARG A 545 17.59 -40.97 3.79
C ARG A 545 17.43 -39.85 4.82
N GLY A 546 16.22 -39.52 5.24
CA GLY A 546 15.96 -38.39 6.16
C GLY A 546 16.40 -37.04 5.60
N ILE A 547 16.34 -36.83 4.28
CA ILE A 547 16.55 -35.53 3.61
C ILE A 547 15.25 -34.77 3.52
N LEU A 548 14.15 -35.48 3.28
CA LEU A 548 12.79 -35.00 3.25
C LEU A 548 11.95 -35.70 4.32
N TYR A 549 10.92 -35.01 4.75
CA TYR A 549 9.89 -35.47 5.67
C TYR A 549 8.50 -35.15 5.11
N THR A 550 7.46 -35.84 5.57
CA THR A 550 6.10 -35.40 5.32
C THR A 550 5.89 -34.06 6.02
N PHE A 551 5.15 -33.14 5.40
CA PHE A 551 5.03 -31.78 5.90
C PHE A 551 4.48 -31.74 7.33
N ARG A 552 5.13 -30.95 8.19
CA ARG A 552 4.81 -30.80 9.63
C ARG A 552 4.90 -32.07 10.47
N TYR A 553 5.58 -33.11 10.00
CA TYR A 553 5.69 -34.38 10.68
C TYR A 553 6.12 -34.26 12.14
N HIS A 554 7.11 -33.39 12.42
CA HIS A 554 7.66 -33.22 13.77
C HIS A 554 6.90 -32.20 14.63
N VAL A 555 6.06 -31.35 14.04
CA VAL A 555 5.43 -30.19 14.71
C VAL A 555 3.92 -30.33 14.84
N TRP A 556 3.25 -30.78 13.78
CA TRP A 556 1.78 -30.80 13.67
C TRP A 556 1.32 -31.91 12.72
N THR A 557 1.56 -33.14 13.10
CA THR A 557 1.25 -34.31 12.26
C THR A 557 -0.22 -34.38 11.83
N GLN A 558 -1.13 -33.98 12.71
CA GLN A 558 -2.58 -34.05 12.51
C GLN A 558 -3.05 -33.23 11.29
N GLY A 559 -2.40 -32.12 10.95
CA GLY A 559 -2.76 -31.28 9.82
C GLY A 559 -2.68 -31.97 8.47
N HIS A 560 -1.88 -33.04 8.38
CA HIS A 560 -1.67 -33.75 7.11
C HIS A 560 -1.84 -35.28 7.18
N ALA A 561 -2.11 -35.84 8.37
CA ALA A 561 -2.20 -37.29 8.58
C ALA A 561 -3.30 -37.94 7.69
N ALA A 562 -4.44 -37.26 7.55
CA ALA A 562 -5.56 -37.77 6.74
C ALA A 562 -5.21 -37.97 5.24
N THR A 563 -4.12 -37.36 4.73
CA THR A 563 -3.59 -37.64 3.37
C THR A 563 -3.16 -39.09 3.20
N ASN A 564 -2.92 -39.82 4.27
CA ASN A 564 -2.47 -41.23 4.28
C ASN A 564 -1.20 -41.46 3.46
N TYR A 565 -0.10 -40.87 3.91
CA TYR A 565 1.22 -40.98 3.23
C TYR A 565 1.73 -42.43 3.09
N SER A 566 1.27 -43.35 3.93
CA SER A 566 1.66 -44.79 3.83
C SER A 566 1.02 -45.37 2.57
N LEU A 567 -0.24 -45.10 2.30
CA LEU A 567 -0.90 -45.51 1.08
C LEU A 567 -0.31 -44.77 -0.14
N TRP A 568 -0.07 -43.45 -0.04
CA TRP A 568 0.46 -42.65 -1.13
C TRP A 568 1.79 -43.18 -1.69
N LYS A 569 2.67 -43.69 -0.84
CA LYS A 569 3.97 -44.23 -1.28
C LYS A 569 3.84 -45.31 -2.37
N ASN A 570 2.82 -46.14 -2.29
CA ASN A 570 2.57 -47.26 -3.19
C ASN A 570 1.42 -47.03 -4.19
N ALA A 571 0.65 -45.96 -4.03
CA ALA A 571 -0.50 -45.66 -4.88
C ALA A 571 -0.07 -45.35 -6.33
N THR A 572 -0.75 -45.91 -7.28
CA THR A 572 -0.64 -45.64 -8.74
C THR A 572 -1.87 -44.92 -9.28
N GLU A 573 -3.02 -45.03 -8.58
CA GLU A 573 -4.29 -44.41 -8.95
C GLU A 573 -4.75 -43.40 -7.88
N PRO A 574 -5.51 -42.36 -8.25
CA PRO A 574 -6.13 -41.45 -7.31
C PRO A 574 -7.06 -42.14 -6.32
N TYR A 575 -6.94 -41.83 -5.02
CA TYR A 575 -7.72 -42.45 -3.96
C TYR A 575 -8.43 -41.39 -3.08
N GLU A 576 -9.64 -41.73 -2.62
CA GLU A 576 -10.43 -40.87 -1.72
C GLU A 576 -9.97 -41.03 -0.27
N VAL A 577 -9.95 -39.93 0.47
CA VAL A 577 -9.65 -39.90 1.91
C VAL A 577 -10.77 -39.22 2.68
N SER A 578 -10.98 -39.68 3.92
CA SER A 578 -11.95 -39.08 4.83
C SER A 578 -11.36 -37.83 5.49
N TRP A 579 -12.18 -36.82 5.64
CA TRP A 579 -11.84 -35.63 6.40
C TRP A 579 -11.64 -35.94 7.90
N GLU A 580 -10.66 -35.29 8.51
CA GLU A 580 -10.43 -35.32 9.95
C GLU A 580 -10.32 -33.89 10.51
N PRO A 581 -10.65 -33.65 11.82
CA PRO A 581 -10.43 -32.35 12.44
C PRO A 581 -8.98 -31.90 12.34
N ASP A 582 -8.78 -30.60 12.03
CA ASP A 582 -7.48 -29.95 11.82
C ASP A 582 -6.78 -30.29 10.50
N PHE A 583 -7.43 -31.03 9.59
CA PHE A 583 -6.88 -31.33 8.26
C PHE A 583 -6.70 -30.07 7.42
N GLU A 584 -5.47 -29.84 6.89
CA GLU A 584 -5.09 -28.63 6.14
C GLU A 584 -4.29 -28.94 4.86
N PRO A 585 -4.76 -29.81 3.95
CA PRO A 585 -4.05 -30.18 2.74
C PRO A 585 -3.90 -29.02 1.76
N TYR A 586 -2.96 -29.16 0.81
CA TYR A 586 -2.89 -28.32 -0.40
C TYR A 586 -3.78 -28.92 -1.48
N ILE A 587 -4.67 -28.10 -2.05
CA ILE A 587 -5.77 -28.62 -2.87
C ILE A 587 -5.94 -27.86 -4.19
N ILE A 588 -6.44 -28.60 -5.19
CA ILE A 588 -7.01 -28.04 -6.41
C ILE A 588 -8.53 -28.11 -6.30
N VAL A 589 -9.21 -26.99 -6.54
CA VAL A 589 -10.67 -26.89 -6.49
C VAL A 589 -11.21 -26.25 -7.76
N PRO A 590 -12.48 -26.53 -8.14
CA PRO A 590 -13.16 -25.78 -9.19
C PRO A 590 -13.24 -24.29 -8.84
N LYS A 591 -13.23 -23.41 -9.86
CA LYS A 591 -13.36 -21.96 -9.71
C LYS A 591 -14.61 -21.52 -8.92
N ILE A 592 -15.68 -22.33 -8.98
CA ILE A 592 -16.94 -22.08 -8.27
C ILE A 592 -16.89 -22.42 -6.78
N ALA A 593 -15.80 -23.02 -6.29
CA ALA A 593 -15.64 -23.33 -4.88
C ALA A 593 -15.80 -22.08 -4.00
N PRO A 594 -16.26 -22.22 -2.74
CA PRO A 594 -16.46 -21.08 -1.86
C PRO A 594 -15.15 -20.31 -1.63
N LYS A 595 -15.28 -19.08 -1.15
CA LYS A 595 -14.13 -18.29 -0.72
C LYS A 595 -13.75 -18.62 0.72
N TYR A 596 -12.53 -18.31 1.08
CA TYR A 596 -12.05 -18.38 2.46
C TYR A 596 -12.81 -17.39 3.36
N ASP A 597 -13.02 -17.77 4.62
CA ASP A 597 -13.53 -16.84 5.62
C ASP A 597 -12.43 -15.85 6.02
N THR A 598 -12.65 -14.58 5.74
CA THR A 598 -11.68 -13.50 5.96
C THR A 598 -11.52 -13.09 7.42
N ARG A 599 -12.37 -13.62 8.33
CA ARG A 599 -12.24 -13.40 9.78
C ARG A 599 -11.00 -14.10 10.36
N PHE A 600 -10.54 -15.19 9.73
CA PHE A 600 -9.30 -15.88 10.12
C PHE A 600 -8.08 -15.13 9.55
N ILE A 601 -7.58 -14.18 10.34
CA ILE A 601 -6.39 -13.37 10.07
C ILE A 601 -5.22 -13.83 10.95
N GLY A 602 -4.00 -13.49 10.56
CA GLY A 602 -2.80 -13.93 11.28
C GLY A 602 -2.54 -15.42 11.14
N PHE A 603 -2.04 -16.07 12.19
CA PHE A 603 -1.73 -17.49 12.21
C PHE A 603 -2.78 -18.32 12.95
N GLY A 604 -3.10 -19.48 12.40
CA GLY A 604 -3.97 -20.50 12.99
C GLY A 604 -5.35 -20.59 12.34
N TRP A 605 -5.74 -21.81 12.05
CA TRP A 605 -7.05 -22.22 11.51
C TRP A 605 -7.44 -21.66 10.14
N ASN A 606 -6.53 -20.99 9.44
CA ASN A 606 -6.78 -20.31 8.15
C ASN A 606 -7.19 -21.31 7.04
N LYS A 607 -6.34 -22.33 6.74
CA LYS A 607 -6.67 -23.39 5.79
C LYS A 607 -7.69 -24.35 6.39
N VAL A 608 -7.54 -24.72 7.65
CA VAL A 608 -8.48 -25.62 8.35
C VAL A 608 -9.91 -25.15 8.21
N SER A 609 -10.20 -23.84 8.42
CA SER A 609 -11.55 -23.30 8.25
C SER A 609 -12.10 -23.51 6.84
N TYR A 610 -11.26 -23.39 5.82
CA TYR A 610 -11.66 -23.59 4.44
C TYR A 610 -11.97 -25.07 4.15
N ILE A 611 -11.12 -26.00 4.59
CA ILE A 611 -11.34 -27.43 4.43
C ILE A 611 -12.59 -27.87 5.20
N THR A 612 -12.81 -27.34 6.40
CA THR A 612 -14.03 -27.57 7.18
C THR A 612 -15.29 -27.08 6.44
N HIS A 613 -15.20 -25.91 5.77
CA HIS A 613 -16.30 -25.40 4.95
C HIS A 613 -16.58 -26.30 3.74
N LEU A 614 -15.54 -26.77 3.04
CA LEU A 614 -15.70 -27.72 1.93
C LEU A 614 -16.32 -29.04 2.40
N THR A 615 -15.94 -29.52 3.58
CA THR A 615 -16.53 -30.73 4.19
C THR A 615 -18.03 -30.55 4.48
N ALA A 616 -18.43 -29.36 4.98
CA ALA A 616 -19.84 -29.04 5.18
C ALA A 616 -20.66 -28.97 3.88
N LEU A 617 -19.99 -28.71 2.75
CA LEU A 617 -20.56 -28.70 1.38
C LEU A 617 -20.44 -30.03 0.65
N ASP A 618 -20.13 -31.11 1.33
CA ASP A 618 -20.01 -32.47 0.74
C ASP A 618 -18.91 -32.63 -0.31
N TYR A 619 -17.83 -31.83 -0.22
CA TYR A 619 -16.67 -32.04 -1.07
C TYR A 619 -15.96 -33.35 -0.70
N LYS A 620 -15.62 -34.14 -1.72
CA LYS A 620 -14.79 -35.32 -1.63
C LYS A 620 -13.31 -34.93 -1.76
N PHE A 621 -12.45 -35.55 -0.98
CA PHE A 621 -11.02 -35.31 -1.01
C PHE A 621 -10.31 -36.47 -1.69
N ILE A 622 -9.68 -36.21 -2.84
CA ILE A 622 -8.98 -37.21 -3.65
C ILE A 622 -7.50 -36.89 -3.70
N VAL A 623 -6.67 -37.78 -3.27
CA VAL A 623 -5.21 -37.64 -3.27
C VAL A 623 -4.64 -38.09 -4.62
N LEU A 624 -3.78 -37.25 -5.20
CA LEU A 624 -3.08 -37.53 -6.45
C LEU A 624 -1.82 -38.37 -6.19
N PRO A 625 -1.67 -39.54 -6.89
CA PRO A 625 -0.65 -40.54 -6.52
C PRO A 625 0.78 -40.16 -6.96
N ASP A 626 0.92 -39.38 -8.03
CA ASP A 626 2.20 -39.05 -8.68
C ASP A 626 2.56 -37.54 -8.57
N CYS A 627 1.82 -36.81 -7.76
CA CYS A 627 1.99 -35.40 -7.53
C CYS A 627 2.55 -35.11 -6.14
N PHE A 628 3.44 -34.12 -6.03
CA PHE A 628 3.95 -33.63 -4.73
C PHE A 628 4.44 -32.19 -4.78
N ILE A 629 4.52 -31.56 -3.60
CA ILE A 629 5.09 -30.25 -3.38
C ILE A 629 6.07 -30.31 -2.19
N ILE A 630 7.10 -29.45 -2.19
CA ILE A 630 8.13 -29.43 -1.14
C ILE A 630 8.24 -28.03 -0.55
N HIS A 631 8.05 -27.94 0.76
CA HIS A 631 8.24 -26.71 1.53
C HIS A 631 9.71 -26.33 1.66
N ARG A 632 10.03 -25.07 1.38
CA ARG A 632 11.36 -24.48 1.55
C ARG A 632 11.50 -23.93 2.97
N PRO A 633 12.63 -24.18 3.65
CA PRO A 633 12.86 -23.63 4.97
C PRO A 633 12.99 -22.10 4.90
N HIS A 634 12.33 -21.42 5.82
CA HIS A 634 12.40 -19.97 5.99
C HIS A 634 12.17 -19.58 7.46
N ALA A 635 12.49 -18.33 7.81
CA ALA A 635 12.21 -17.81 9.14
C ALA A 635 10.68 -17.78 9.42
N PRO A 636 10.24 -18.12 10.65
CA PRO A 636 8.84 -18.04 11.04
C PRO A 636 8.32 -16.61 10.97
N SER A 637 7.03 -16.45 10.63
CA SER A 637 6.36 -15.15 10.62
C SER A 637 6.14 -14.61 12.05
N LEU A 638 5.99 -13.28 12.17
CA LEU A 638 5.67 -12.62 13.44
C LEU A 638 4.36 -13.15 14.05
N ASP A 639 3.36 -13.46 13.21
CA ASP A 639 2.06 -13.96 13.66
C ASP A 639 2.17 -15.36 14.33
N ILE A 640 3.12 -16.20 13.91
CA ILE A 640 3.43 -17.45 14.61
C ILE A 640 3.98 -17.16 16.01
N GLY A 641 4.80 -16.12 16.14
CA GLY A 641 5.30 -15.65 17.44
C GLY A 641 4.15 -15.23 18.35
N LYS A 642 3.24 -14.36 17.87
CA LYS A 642 2.02 -13.96 18.59
C LYS A 642 1.18 -15.15 19.01
N PHE A 643 0.90 -16.09 18.11
CA PHE A 643 0.13 -17.30 18.42
C PHE A 643 0.76 -18.13 19.53
N ARG A 644 2.09 -18.26 19.57
CA ARG A 644 2.82 -19.05 20.58
C ARG A 644 2.84 -18.38 21.95
N THR A 645 2.99 -17.07 22.01
CA THR A 645 3.24 -16.31 23.24
C THR A 645 1.97 -15.68 23.83
N ASP A 646 0.99 -15.29 23.01
CA ASP A 646 -0.19 -14.56 23.44
C ASP A 646 -1.38 -15.50 23.72
N SER A 647 -1.78 -15.61 24.99
CA SER A 647 -2.93 -16.42 25.42
C SER A 647 -4.28 -15.79 25.02
N ILE A 648 -4.34 -14.45 24.93
CA ILE A 648 -5.55 -13.73 24.53
C ILE A 648 -5.82 -14.03 23.05
N TYR A 649 -4.77 -13.95 22.22
CA TYR A 649 -4.86 -14.30 20.81
C TYR A 649 -5.45 -15.70 20.61
N ARG A 650 -4.91 -16.74 21.32
CA ARG A 650 -5.42 -18.12 21.21
C ARG A 650 -6.88 -18.24 21.66
N ARG A 651 -7.29 -17.53 22.72
CA ARG A 651 -8.67 -17.51 23.20
C ARG A 651 -9.62 -16.91 22.17
N CYS A 652 -9.23 -15.79 21.57
CA CYS A 652 -10.02 -15.13 20.53
C CYS A 652 -10.14 -16.00 19.27
N LEU A 653 -9.06 -16.65 18.86
CA LEU A 653 -9.08 -17.60 17.75
C LEU A 653 -10.00 -18.80 18.05
N LYS A 654 -9.98 -19.35 19.27
CA LYS A 654 -10.88 -20.42 19.69
C LYS A 654 -12.35 -19.98 19.61
N LYS A 655 -12.69 -18.81 20.15
CA LYS A 655 -14.04 -18.25 20.07
C LYS A 655 -14.49 -18.07 18.61
N LEU A 656 -13.62 -17.60 17.74
CA LEU A 656 -13.91 -17.46 16.32
C LEU A 656 -14.16 -18.82 15.65
N LYS A 657 -13.33 -19.83 15.97
CA LYS A 657 -13.47 -21.22 15.52
C LYS A 657 -14.84 -21.78 15.89
N ASP A 658 -15.22 -21.68 17.18
CA ASP A 658 -16.49 -22.22 17.68
C ASP A 658 -17.68 -21.54 16.99
N ASN A 659 -17.68 -20.20 16.89
CA ASN A 659 -18.71 -19.46 16.17
C ASN A 659 -18.81 -19.85 14.69
N PHE A 660 -17.69 -20.08 14.03
CA PHE A 660 -17.65 -20.47 12.63
C PHE A 660 -18.25 -21.87 12.40
N VAL A 661 -17.92 -22.83 13.25
CA VAL A 661 -18.49 -24.19 13.19
C VAL A 661 -20.00 -24.15 13.39
N ASP A 662 -20.48 -23.41 14.40
CA ASP A 662 -21.91 -23.22 14.66
C ASP A 662 -22.64 -22.55 13.47
N GLU A 663 -22.01 -21.58 12.82
CA GLU A 663 -22.56 -20.94 11.61
C GLU A 663 -22.69 -21.92 10.46
N LEU A 664 -21.69 -22.78 10.24
CA LEU A 664 -21.76 -23.82 9.20
C LEU A 664 -22.87 -24.83 9.49
N ILE A 665 -23.01 -25.27 10.76
CA ILE A 665 -24.07 -26.21 11.17
C ILE A 665 -25.44 -25.57 10.95
N ARG A 666 -25.66 -24.34 11.37
CA ARG A 666 -26.91 -23.60 11.14
C ARG A 666 -27.23 -23.43 9.65
N LYS A 667 -26.21 -23.17 8.84
CA LYS A 667 -26.36 -22.90 7.40
C LYS A 667 -26.64 -24.17 6.58
N TYR A 668 -25.99 -25.28 6.92
CA TYR A 668 -26.02 -26.51 6.11
C TYR A 668 -26.75 -27.68 6.79
N GLY A 669 -27.27 -27.49 8.02
CA GLY A 669 -28.19 -28.41 8.71
C GLY A 669 -27.55 -29.70 9.21
N THR A 670 -28.37 -30.78 9.30
CA THR A 670 -27.99 -32.05 9.92
C THR A 670 -26.83 -32.76 9.21
N ASN A 671 -26.66 -32.55 7.91
CA ASN A 671 -25.57 -33.14 7.13
C ASN A 671 -24.18 -32.57 7.60
N ALA A 672 -24.12 -31.27 7.81
CA ALA A 672 -22.92 -30.63 8.39
C ALA A 672 -22.70 -31.06 9.84
N LEU A 673 -23.77 -31.15 10.65
CA LEU A 673 -23.71 -31.56 12.07
C LEU A 673 -23.08 -32.96 12.21
N SER A 674 -23.51 -33.94 11.42
CA SER A 674 -22.98 -35.32 11.50
C SER A 674 -21.49 -35.43 11.21
N LYS A 675 -20.95 -34.54 10.35
CA LYS A 675 -19.54 -34.50 9.98
C LYS A 675 -18.69 -33.68 10.95
N LEU A 676 -19.22 -32.53 11.39
CA LEU A 676 -18.47 -31.58 12.22
C LEU A 676 -18.53 -31.86 13.72
N ASN A 677 -19.42 -32.73 14.18
CA ASN A 677 -19.52 -33.15 15.59
C ASN A 677 -18.18 -33.68 16.16
N ARG A 678 -17.31 -34.22 15.31
CA ARG A 678 -15.97 -34.65 15.72
C ARG A 678 -15.07 -33.50 16.20
N ILE A 679 -15.30 -32.27 15.74
CA ILE A 679 -14.59 -31.09 16.25
C ILE A 679 -15.05 -30.77 17.66
N ILE A 680 -16.37 -30.75 17.90
CA ILE A 680 -16.98 -30.42 19.20
C ILE A 680 -16.54 -31.41 20.28
N THR A 681 -16.62 -32.72 19.99
CA THR A 681 -16.26 -33.78 20.93
C THR A 681 -14.76 -33.88 21.23
N LYS A 682 -13.90 -33.40 20.32
CA LYS A 682 -12.43 -33.36 20.54
C LYS A 682 -12.03 -32.26 21.51
N ASP A 683 -12.66 -31.10 21.44
CA ASP A 683 -12.39 -29.96 22.34
C ASP A 683 -12.91 -30.23 23.75
N GLU A 684 -14.01 -30.98 23.93
CA GLU A 684 -14.52 -31.41 25.24
C GLU A 684 -13.58 -32.39 25.95
N LYS A 685 -12.89 -33.28 25.22
CA LYS A 685 -11.90 -34.19 25.79
C LYS A 685 -10.60 -33.53 26.25
N ILE A 686 -10.27 -32.35 25.74
CA ILE A 686 -9.09 -31.57 26.15
C ILE A 686 -9.36 -30.76 27.42
N VAL A 687 -10.65 -30.53 27.77
CA VAL A 687 -11.12 -29.79 28.96
C VAL A 687 -11.54 -30.74 30.10
N GLY A 688 -11.22 -32.03 30.04
CA GLY A 688 -11.44 -32.96 31.12
C GLY A 688 -10.78 -32.52 32.44
N PRO A 689 -11.33 -32.88 33.64
CA PRO A 689 -11.05 -32.23 34.89
C PRO A 689 -9.57 -32.25 35.24
N ALA A 690 -9.05 -31.07 35.58
CA ALA A 690 -7.75 -30.92 36.19
C ALA A 690 -7.76 -31.69 37.53
N ASN A 691 -7.26 -32.92 37.50
CA ASN A 691 -7.04 -33.69 38.74
C ASN A 691 -5.99 -32.95 39.58
N LYS A 692 -6.43 -32.51 40.74
CA LYS A 692 -5.61 -32.18 41.87
C LYS A 692 -4.82 -33.44 42.23
N SER A 693 -3.49 -33.41 42.17
CA SER A 693 -2.64 -34.06 43.17
C SER A 693 -1.16 -33.84 42.80
N HIS A 694 -0.50 -33.29 43.79
CA HIS A 694 0.91 -33.19 44.13
C HIS A 694 1.82 -32.28 43.31
#